data_81a91cd5af71794326b849cc0f666551
#
_entry.id   81a91cd5af71794326b849cc0f666551
#
_cell.length_a   1.000
_cell.length_b   1.000
_cell.length_c   1.000
_cell.angle_alpha   90.00
_cell.angle_beta   90.00
_cell.angle_gamma   90.00
#
_symmetry.space_group_name_H-M   'P 1'
#
loop_
_entity.id
_entity.type
_entity.pdbx_description
1 polymer ?
#
loop_
_entity_poly.entity_id
_entity_poly.type
_entity_poly.pdbx_seq_one_letter_code
_entity_poly.pdbx_strand_id
1 'polypeptide(L)'
;MKQNAINIPTIAYFVITALLIAYLFPREGKFRYLFYEGKPWRYELLTASSDFPIYKTDDEVKAERDSVLRRFEPYYRLNSTIQPLQIEKLRTTYNDLMRGSVPASYMQYIESSLISIYKTGIITTQDLDELKKDERTRINLIENTISEPRYVSDLFTIRTAYEFIVNNCPSRLEKSILQSCDINNYLTENIIYAADVSEKVKEEMIQSVPLANGMVQAGERIVDRGEIIDNHTYNVLRSLKIMHESKTGGRQTQGIILAGQFVLVFGLIFCFWLYLWSFRPKIFHNRRNMLFMAFCLLVSCILTELCVTYELFNIYILPYAIVPIVVRTFFDSRTALFIHLVIVMICSLMAPFPHEFLLMEIVAGMTVTFSLKDLSERSQLIRSSFFIFLSYVVMYLGLTLYQETSMEKINWMVILYFGINFILLMFAYLLVYMLEKMFGYVSNITLVELSNFNNPILKKLSETCPGTFQHSIQVSVLAAEAAARIGANSQLVRTGALYHDIGKMSNPLFFTENQKNVNPHDKLPYEQSAQIIISHVTEGIKMAEKATLPTAVINFIRTHHGKGKAKYFYNSFKNKYPDQPIDEALFTYPGPNPFSKETAVLMMADSVEAASRSLKVHTEENISNLVNKIIDGQIADGLMKNAPLTFKDVENVKSVFVEKLKTMFHTRISYPDLKKPESAPKS
;
A
#
# COMPACT_ATOMS: atom_id res chain seq x y z
N MET A 1 -23.82 0.55 -34.47
CA MET A 1 -24.61 1.27 -33.45
C MET A 1 -25.33 0.36 -32.44
N LYS A 2 -24.66 -0.61 -31.83
CA LYS A 2 -25.26 -1.50 -30.80
C LYS A 2 -24.34 -1.67 -29.58
N GLN A 3 -23.61 -0.63 -29.13
CA GLN A 3 -22.62 -0.75 -28.04
C GLN A 3 -22.76 0.26 -26.90
N ASN A 4 -23.86 0.98 -26.81
CA ASN A 4 -24.06 1.98 -25.75
C ASN A 4 -25.06 1.52 -24.66
N ALA A 5 -25.28 0.22 -24.50
CA ALA A 5 -26.00 -0.23 -23.31
C ALA A 5 -25.09 -0.03 -22.10
N ILE A 6 -25.44 0.93 -21.26
CA ILE A 6 -24.81 1.16 -19.96
C ILE A 6 -24.99 -0.11 -19.15
N ASN A 7 -23.89 -0.83 -18.91
CA ASN A 7 -23.92 -2.04 -18.08
C ASN A 7 -24.12 -1.63 -16.63
N ILE A 8 -25.32 -1.85 -16.10
CA ILE A 8 -25.70 -1.58 -14.70
C ILE A 8 -24.61 -2.01 -13.69
N PRO A 9 -23.96 -3.20 -13.82
CA PRO A 9 -22.87 -3.58 -12.93
C PRO A 9 -21.65 -2.63 -12.96
N THR A 10 -21.37 -1.96 -14.09
CA THR A 10 -20.22 -1.03 -14.17
C THR A 10 -20.45 0.24 -13.37
N ILE A 11 -21.68 0.77 -13.37
CA ILE A 11 -22.06 1.92 -12.53
C ILE A 11 -21.93 1.54 -11.06
N ALA A 12 -22.39 0.35 -10.69
CA ALA A 12 -22.34 -0.13 -9.32
C ALA A 12 -20.90 -0.12 -8.75
N TYR A 13 -19.88 -0.51 -9.54
CA TYR A 13 -18.48 -0.44 -9.10
C TYR A 13 -18.05 0.99 -8.71
N PHE A 14 -18.42 1.99 -9.51
CA PHE A 14 -18.04 3.38 -9.22
C PHE A 14 -18.80 3.95 -8.02
N VAL A 15 -20.08 3.66 -7.90
CA VAL A 15 -20.89 4.10 -6.75
C VAL A 15 -20.37 3.47 -5.45
N ILE A 16 -20.11 2.16 -5.47
CA ILE A 16 -19.56 1.45 -4.29
C ILE A 16 -18.18 2.02 -3.95
N THR A 17 -17.31 2.23 -4.94
CA THR A 17 -15.98 2.82 -4.71
C THR A 17 -16.10 4.22 -4.11
N ALA A 18 -17.00 5.06 -4.62
CA ALA A 18 -17.23 6.39 -4.08
C ALA A 18 -17.76 6.37 -2.63
N LEU A 19 -18.68 5.46 -2.32
CA LEU A 19 -19.19 5.26 -0.95
C LEU A 19 -18.10 4.80 0.01
N LEU A 20 -17.28 3.83 -0.41
CA LEU A 20 -16.17 3.34 0.39
C LEU A 20 -15.13 4.44 0.66
N ILE A 21 -14.77 5.21 -0.37
CA ILE A 21 -13.82 6.32 -0.22
C ILE A 21 -14.42 7.42 0.67
N ALA A 22 -15.68 7.83 0.46
CA ALA A 22 -16.33 8.81 1.31
C ALA A 22 -16.44 8.36 2.78
N TYR A 23 -16.58 7.06 3.01
CA TYR A 23 -16.58 6.49 4.36
C TYR A 23 -15.21 6.59 5.05
N LEU A 24 -14.11 6.56 4.30
CA LEU A 24 -12.74 6.70 4.82
C LEU A 24 -12.40 8.14 5.24
N PHE A 25 -13.12 9.14 4.74
CA PHE A 25 -12.82 10.52 5.07
C PHE A 25 -13.03 10.82 6.54
N PRO A 26 -12.18 11.67 7.15
CA PRO A 26 -12.37 12.13 8.51
C PRO A 26 -13.74 12.83 8.63
N ARG A 27 -14.50 12.44 9.65
CA ARG A 27 -15.88 12.90 9.86
C ARG A 27 -15.96 14.22 10.61
N GLU A 28 -14.83 14.71 11.10
CA GLU A 28 -14.72 15.98 11.77
C GLU A 28 -14.61 17.09 10.72
N GLY A 29 -15.41 18.14 10.88
CA GLY A 29 -15.33 19.29 9.97
C GLY A 29 -13.95 19.93 10.07
N LYS A 30 -13.19 19.96 8.97
CA LYS A 30 -11.88 20.60 8.95
C LYS A 30 -11.98 22.06 9.41
N PHE A 31 -11.21 22.42 10.42
CA PHE A 31 -11.02 23.82 10.80
C PHE A 31 -10.42 24.58 9.62
N ARG A 32 -11.06 25.68 9.25
CA ARG A 32 -10.79 26.40 8.00
C ARG A 32 -9.38 27.00 7.91
N TYR A 33 -8.78 27.29 9.07
CA TYR A 33 -7.55 28.08 9.15
C TYR A 33 -6.36 27.20 9.51
N LEU A 34 -5.25 27.40 8.79
CA LEU A 34 -3.93 26.82 9.10
C LEU A 34 -3.09 27.89 9.79
N PHE A 35 -2.58 27.61 10.97
CA PHE A 35 -1.84 28.55 11.78
C PHE A 35 -0.66 27.87 12.48
N TYR A 36 0.40 28.62 12.72
CA TYR A 36 1.60 28.18 13.38
C TYR A 36 2.09 29.27 14.32
N GLU A 37 2.61 28.89 15.49
CA GLU A 37 3.24 29.79 16.43
C GLU A 37 4.47 30.49 15.77
N GLY A 38 4.61 31.79 16.02
CA GLY A 38 5.70 32.61 15.48
C GLY A 38 5.54 33.02 14.01
N LYS A 39 4.44 32.60 13.32
CA LYS A 39 4.17 33.00 11.93
C LYS A 39 3.06 34.04 11.85
N PRO A 40 3.07 34.92 10.82
CA PRO A 40 2.01 35.87 10.61
C PRO A 40 0.71 35.20 10.18
N TRP A 41 -0.42 35.69 10.72
CA TRP A 41 -1.75 35.29 10.30
C TRP A 41 -2.01 35.70 8.85
N ARG A 42 -2.40 34.77 8.00
CA ARG A 42 -2.50 34.95 6.54
C ARG A 42 -3.93 35.31 6.07
N TYR A 43 -4.91 35.14 6.95
CA TYR A 43 -6.31 35.32 6.61
C TYR A 43 -6.81 36.71 7.06
N GLU A 44 -8.05 37.03 6.74
CA GLU A 44 -8.72 38.25 7.23
C GLU A 44 -8.92 38.20 8.75
N LEU A 45 -9.38 39.33 9.31
CA LEU A 45 -9.71 39.46 10.73
C LEU A 45 -10.57 38.29 11.21
N LEU A 46 -10.07 37.56 12.22
CA LEU A 46 -10.80 36.50 12.88
C LEU A 46 -11.37 36.97 14.21
N THR A 47 -12.68 36.84 14.35
CA THR A 47 -13.42 37.11 15.59
C THR A 47 -14.08 35.84 16.08
N ALA A 48 -14.28 35.72 17.38
CA ALA A 48 -14.96 34.58 17.98
C ALA A 48 -16.45 34.56 17.60
N SER A 49 -16.92 33.49 16.99
CA SER A 49 -18.32 33.30 16.60
C SER A 49 -19.25 32.93 17.77
N SER A 50 -18.70 32.46 18.88
CA SER A 50 -19.40 32.11 20.12
C SER A 50 -18.41 32.09 21.27
N ASP A 51 -18.88 32.10 22.49
CA ASP A 51 -18.05 31.94 23.68
C ASP A 51 -17.38 30.56 23.67
N PHE A 52 -16.08 30.50 24.02
CA PHE A 52 -15.36 29.26 24.16
C PHE A 52 -14.21 29.37 25.18
N PRO A 53 -13.90 28.28 25.89
CA PRO A 53 -12.79 28.22 26.84
C PRO A 53 -11.44 28.14 26.13
N ILE A 54 -10.42 28.77 26.71
CA ILE A 54 -9.03 28.64 26.28
C ILE A 54 -8.45 27.40 27.00
N TYR A 55 -8.35 26.28 26.29
CA TYR A 55 -7.84 25.03 26.85
C TYR A 55 -6.34 25.12 27.10
N LYS A 56 -5.91 24.62 28.27
CA LYS A 56 -4.51 24.43 28.61
C LYS A 56 -3.86 23.35 27.70
N THR A 57 -2.56 23.40 27.57
CA THR A 57 -1.80 22.30 26.93
C THR A 57 -1.75 21.08 27.86
N ASP A 58 -1.54 19.89 27.29
CA ASP A 58 -1.43 18.66 28.08
C ASP A 58 -0.29 18.73 29.10
N ASP A 59 0.81 19.42 28.76
CA ASP A 59 1.94 19.65 29.65
C ASP A 59 1.59 20.58 30.81
N GLU A 60 0.83 21.66 30.58
CA GLU A 60 0.34 22.56 31.62
C GLU A 60 -0.62 21.82 32.55
N VAL A 61 -1.57 21.07 32.04
CA VAL A 61 -2.50 20.26 32.83
C VAL A 61 -1.75 19.22 33.65
N LYS A 62 -0.77 18.55 33.08
CA LYS A 62 0.08 17.57 33.78
C LYS A 62 0.88 18.23 34.89
N ALA A 63 1.53 19.36 34.61
CA ALA A 63 2.32 20.10 35.60
C ALA A 63 1.46 20.57 36.81
N GLU A 64 0.23 21.04 36.53
CA GLU A 64 -0.70 21.43 37.60
C GLU A 64 -1.20 20.23 38.41
N ARG A 65 -1.54 19.13 37.75
CA ARG A 65 -1.90 17.87 38.44
C ARG A 65 -0.78 17.38 39.31
N ASP A 66 0.44 17.37 38.83
CA ASP A 66 1.62 16.99 39.62
C ASP A 66 1.82 17.94 40.83
N SER A 67 1.61 19.25 40.61
CA SER A 67 1.67 20.26 41.71
C SER A 67 0.61 20.01 42.78
N VAL A 68 -0.62 19.71 42.35
CA VAL A 68 -1.73 19.39 43.27
C VAL A 68 -1.46 18.09 44.03
N LEU A 69 -0.96 17.06 43.36
CA LEU A 69 -0.61 15.78 43.99
C LEU A 69 0.56 15.91 44.98
N ARG A 70 1.49 16.83 44.77
CA ARG A 70 2.55 17.13 45.77
C ARG A 70 2.00 17.69 47.08
N ARG A 71 0.87 18.37 47.03
CA ARG A 71 0.20 18.91 48.22
C ARG A 71 -0.75 17.92 48.91
N PHE A 72 -0.93 16.74 48.31
CA PHE A 72 -1.81 15.74 48.86
C PHE A 72 -1.22 15.19 50.20
N GLU A 73 -2.03 15.18 51.26
CA GLU A 73 -1.72 14.56 52.56
C GLU A 73 -2.49 13.24 52.68
N PRO A 74 -1.80 12.10 52.85
CA PRO A 74 -2.45 10.80 52.86
C PRO A 74 -3.29 10.60 54.11
N TYR A 75 -4.38 9.84 53.97
CA TYR A 75 -5.31 9.54 55.05
C TYR A 75 -4.96 8.21 55.71
N TYR A 76 -4.96 8.21 57.06
CA TYR A 76 -4.78 7.03 57.88
C TYR A 76 -5.93 6.91 58.90
N ARG A 77 -6.33 5.71 59.25
CA ARG A 77 -7.35 5.44 60.28
C ARG A 77 -6.71 5.02 61.57
N LEU A 78 -7.14 5.67 62.67
CA LEU A 78 -6.79 5.24 64.03
C LEU A 78 -7.74 4.15 64.48
N ASN A 79 -7.21 2.97 64.76
CA ASN A 79 -7.99 1.88 65.34
C ASN A 79 -8.04 2.04 66.85
N SER A 80 -9.08 2.67 67.39
CA SER A 80 -9.28 2.95 68.79
C SER A 80 -9.56 1.70 69.60
N THR A 81 -9.85 0.53 69.04
CA THR A 81 -10.11 -0.71 69.78
C THR A 81 -8.83 -1.37 70.29
N ILE A 82 -7.69 -1.08 69.66
CA ILE A 82 -6.39 -1.68 70.03
C ILE A 82 -5.92 -1.20 71.42
N GLN A 83 -6.05 0.10 71.71
CA GLN A 83 -5.62 0.67 72.97
C GLN A 83 -6.26 -0.05 74.19
N PRO A 84 -7.60 -0.16 74.34
CA PRO A 84 -8.20 -0.84 75.49
C PRO A 84 -7.83 -2.33 75.55
N LEU A 85 -7.72 -2.99 74.42
CA LEU A 85 -7.35 -4.41 74.29
C LEU A 85 -5.93 -4.64 74.83
N GLN A 86 -4.96 -3.80 74.51
CA GLN A 86 -3.57 -3.95 74.94
C GLN A 86 -3.40 -3.55 76.35
N ILE A 87 -4.16 -2.58 76.85
CA ILE A 87 -4.17 -2.19 78.29
C ILE A 87 -4.77 -3.32 79.14
N GLU A 88 -5.85 -3.94 78.71
CA GLU A 88 -6.46 -5.08 79.43
C GLU A 88 -5.51 -6.29 79.41
N LYS A 89 -4.85 -6.57 78.28
CA LYS A 89 -3.81 -7.62 78.25
C LYS A 89 -2.66 -7.33 79.19
N LEU A 90 -2.19 -6.08 79.30
CA LEU A 90 -1.17 -5.69 80.25
C LEU A 90 -1.64 -5.90 81.69
N ARG A 91 -2.87 -5.49 82.06
CA ARG A 91 -3.47 -5.65 83.39
C ARG A 91 -3.60 -7.12 83.75
N THR A 92 -4.07 -7.97 82.88
CA THR A 92 -4.22 -9.42 83.06
C THR A 92 -2.83 -10.04 83.29
N THR A 93 -1.86 -9.79 82.44
CA THR A 93 -0.51 -10.32 82.54
C THR A 93 0.17 -9.86 83.85
N TYR A 94 -0.04 -8.59 84.22
CA TYR A 94 0.49 -8.08 85.53
C TYR A 94 -0.10 -8.82 86.68
N ASN A 95 -1.40 -9.01 86.77
CA ASN A 95 -2.08 -9.72 87.86
C ASN A 95 -1.67 -11.18 87.98
N ASP A 96 -1.51 -11.87 86.85
CA ASP A 96 -1.26 -13.32 86.79
C ASP A 96 0.22 -13.67 86.95
N LEU A 97 1.15 -12.84 86.45
CA LEU A 97 2.57 -13.22 86.30
C LEU A 97 3.55 -12.26 87.06
N MET A 98 3.21 -10.98 87.18
CA MET A 98 4.18 -9.95 87.56
C MET A 98 3.94 -9.34 88.96
N ARG A 99 2.76 -9.49 89.53
CA ARG A 99 2.32 -8.86 90.82
C ARG A 99 3.22 -9.18 92.05
N GLY A 100 3.95 -10.29 92.00
CA GLY A 100 4.91 -10.68 93.03
C GLY A 100 6.33 -10.13 92.86
N SER A 101 6.69 -9.69 91.68
CA SER A 101 8.07 -9.31 91.33
C SER A 101 8.22 -7.87 90.85
N VAL A 102 7.12 -7.22 90.38
CA VAL A 102 7.15 -5.81 89.84
C VAL A 102 6.20 -4.93 90.68
N PRO A 103 6.66 -3.81 91.23
CA PRO A 103 5.80 -2.88 92.00
C PRO A 103 4.71 -2.24 91.16
N ALA A 104 3.55 -1.93 91.72
CA ALA A 104 2.40 -1.35 91.01
C ALA A 104 2.71 0.02 90.32
N SER A 105 3.70 0.74 90.82
CA SER A 105 4.15 2.00 90.17
C SER A 105 4.69 1.82 88.73
N TYR A 106 5.33 0.70 88.44
CA TYR A 106 5.77 0.39 87.07
C TYR A 106 4.58 0.11 86.15
N MET A 107 3.62 -0.65 86.65
CA MET A 107 2.39 -0.90 85.91
C MET A 107 1.64 0.38 85.58
N GLN A 108 1.44 1.28 86.52
CA GLN A 108 0.79 2.59 86.31
C GLN A 108 1.54 3.45 85.27
N TYR A 109 2.88 3.42 85.31
CA TYR A 109 3.71 4.15 84.38
C TYR A 109 3.60 3.56 82.96
N ILE A 110 3.70 2.25 82.79
CA ILE A 110 3.56 1.59 81.50
C ILE A 110 2.17 1.86 80.95
N GLU A 111 1.12 1.71 81.71
CA GLU A 111 -0.27 1.95 81.29
C GLU A 111 -0.47 3.40 80.83
N SER A 112 -0.03 4.39 81.64
CA SER A 112 -0.15 5.82 81.24
C SER A 112 0.65 6.15 80.01
N SER A 113 1.83 5.54 79.84
CA SER A 113 2.66 5.70 78.68
C SER A 113 2.02 5.08 77.44
N LEU A 114 1.46 3.87 77.53
CA LEU A 114 0.72 3.21 76.43
C LEU A 114 -0.50 4.03 76.04
N ILE A 115 -1.27 4.59 77.00
CA ILE A 115 -2.42 5.46 76.66
C ILE A 115 -1.96 6.66 75.83
N SER A 116 -0.84 7.30 76.25
CA SER A 116 -0.29 8.46 75.53
C SER A 116 0.17 8.08 74.11
N ILE A 117 0.92 6.98 74.00
CA ILE A 117 1.46 6.50 72.75
C ILE A 117 0.33 6.10 71.76
N TYR A 118 -0.66 5.32 72.20
CA TYR A 118 -1.79 4.91 71.38
C TYR A 118 -2.68 6.08 70.95
N LYS A 119 -2.79 7.13 71.75
CA LYS A 119 -3.49 8.37 71.43
C LYS A 119 -2.75 9.14 70.32
N THR A 120 -1.41 9.13 70.37
CA THR A 120 -0.58 9.73 69.31
C THR A 120 -0.60 8.85 68.01
N GLY A 121 -0.46 7.55 68.22
CA GLY A 121 -0.56 6.52 67.18
C GLY A 121 0.76 5.82 66.87
N ILE A 122 0.65 4.49 66.66
CA ILE A 122 1.76 3.61 66.25
C ILE A 122 1.51 3.21 64.77
N ILE A 123 2.44 3.60 63.91
CA ILE A 123 2.44 3.28 62.47
C ILE A 123 3.45 2.18 62.16
N THR A 124 3.28 1.45 61.07
CA THR A 124 4.28 0.48 60.60
C THR A 124 5.59 1.18 60.23
N THR A 125 6.71 0.50 60.36
CA THR A 125 8.02 1.06 59.97
C THR A 125 8.05 1.28 58.45
N GLN A 126 7.40 0.40 57.69
CA GLN A 126 7.33 0.50 56.24
C GLN A 126 6.57 1.77 55.79
N ASP A 127 5.38 2.00 56.33
CA ASP A 127 4.58 3.20 55.98
C ASP A 127 5.29 4.49 56.37
N LEU A 128 5.99 4.48 57.55
CA LEU A 128 6.76 5.63 57.98
C LEU A 128 7.93 5.95 57.05
N ASP A 129 8.62 4.91 56.57
CA ASP A 129 9.74 5.06 55.62
C ASP A 129 9.24 5.52 54.25
N GLU A 130 8.08 5.05 53.79
CA GLU A 130 7.42 5.52 52.56
C GLU A 130 7.03 7.01 52.67
N LEU A 131 6.41 7.42 53.79
CA LEU A 131 6.08 8.82 54.05
C LEU A 131 7.32 9.74 54.08
N LYS A 132 8.43 9.28 54.62
CA LYS A 132 9.71 10.02 54.63
C LYS A 132 10.35 10.09 53.27
N LYS A 133 10.29 9.01 52.49
CA LYS A 133 10.79 8.94 51.10
C LYS A 133 10.03 9.90 50.19
N ASP A 134 8.72 10.01 50.40
CA ASP A 134 7.84 10.92 49.65
C ASP A 134 7.87 12.37 50.21
N GLU A 135 8.80 12.69 51.14
CA GLU A 135 8.95 14.00 51.79
C GLU A 135 7.65 14.51 52.42
N ARG A 136 6.78 13.60 52.91
CA ARG A 136 5.52 13.94 53.54
C ARG A 136 5.75 14.36 54.99
N THR A 137 5.36 15.58 55.31
CA THR A 137 5.50 16.13 56.64
C THR A 137 4.25 15.93 57.51
N ARG A 138 3.08 15.70 56.88
CA ARG A 138 1.78 15.55 57.53
C ARG A 138 0.99 14.39 56.93
N ILE A 139 0.14 13.83 57.79
CA ILE A 139 -0.92 12.90 57.42
C ILE A 139 -2.25 13.38 57.99
N ASN A 140 -3.35 12.92 57.44
CA ASN A 140 -4.68 13.12 57.98
C ASN A 140 -5.11 11.86 58.72
N LEU A 141 -5.22 11.96 60.05
CA LEU A 141 -5.60 10.83 60.93
C LEU A 141 -7.10 10.84 61.17
N ILE A 142 -7.79 9.82 60.69
CA ILE A 142 -9.24 9.63 60.89
C ILE A 142 -9.47 8.88 62.20
N GLU A 143 -10.14 9.54 63.13
CA GLU A 143 -10.66 8.94 64.34
C GLU A 143 -12.20 9.00 64.31
N ASN A 144 -12.86 7.85 64.25
CA ASN A 144 -14.30 7.72 64.00
C ASN A 144 -14.74 8.39 62.68
N THR A 145 -15.30 9.60 62.75
CA THR A 145 -15.79 10.38 61.58
C THR A 145 -15.06 11.70 61.41
N ILE A 146 -14.08 12.01 62.24
CA ILE A 146 -13.34 13.29 62.25
C ILE A 146 -11.93 13.00 61.73
N SER A 147 -11.45 13.84 60.85
CA SER A 147 -10.08 13.82 60.34
C SER A 147 -9.30 14.99 60.90
N GLU A 148 -8.18 14.70 61.56
CA GLU A 148 -7.26 15.71 62.10
C GLU A 148 -5.87 15.59 61.45
N PRO A 149 -5.23 16.71 61.07
CA PRO A 149 -3.87 16.69 60.57
C PRO A 149 -2.87 16.36 61.67
N ARG A 150 -1.95 15.45 61.43
CA ARG A 150 -0.86 15.07 62.33
C ARG A 150 0.48 15.18 61.61
N TYR A 151 1.52 15.58 62.37
CA TYR A 151 2.88 15.55 61.81
C TYR A 151 3.43 14.12 61.85
N VAL A 152 4.09 13.75 60.75
CA VAL A 152 4.75 12.44 60.62
C VAL A 152 5.84 12.25 61.69
N SER A 153 6.49 13.35 62.14
CA SER A 153 7.48 13.36 63.18
C SER A 153 6.97 12.92 64.57
N ASP A 154 5.66 13.09 64.78
CA ASP A 154 5.05 12.81 66.11
C ASP A 154 4.62 11.35 66.25
N LEU A 155 4.54 10.62 65.15
CA LEU A 155 4.08 9.23 65.10
C LEU A 155 5.16 8.29 65.64
N PHE A 156 4.71 7.28 66.34
CA PHE A 156 5.57 6.23 66.83
C PHE A 156 5.60 5.03 65.91
N THR A 157 6.73 4.36 65.80
CA THR A 157 6.83 2.94 65.46
C THR A 157 6.89 2.09 66.73
N ILE A 158 6.69 0.79 66.59
CA ILE A 158 6.85 -0.11 67.79
C ILE A 158 8.20 0.15 68.45
N ARG A 159 9.26 0.32 67.71
CA ARG A 159 10.61 0.58 68.25
C ARG A 159 10.71 1.92 68.95
N THR A 160 10.27 2.99 68.35
CA THR A 160 10.36 4.34 68.93
C THR A 160 9.40 4.50 70.11
N ALA A 161 8.26 3.80 70.12
CA ALA A 161 7.35 3.71 71.29
C ALA A 161 7.99 3.02 72.43
N TYR A 162 8.70 1.91 72.26
CA TYR A 162 9.46 1.24 73.26
C TYR A 162 10.59 2.15 73.81
N GLU A 163 11.37 2.76 72.88
CA GLU A 163 12.44 3.70 73.32
C GLU A 163 11.89 4.89 74.10
N PHE A 164 10.71 5.41 73.72
CA PHE A 164 10.04 6.47 74.45
C PHE A 164 9.69 6.07 75.88
N ILE A 165 9.10 4.89 76.10
CA ILE A 165 8.77 4.38 77.41
C ILE A 165 10.02 4.20 78.29
N VAL A 166 11.08 3.63 77.74
CA VAL A 166 12.31 3.36 78.49
C VAL A 166 13.12 4.62 78.75
N ASN A 167 13.19 5.58 77.84
CA ASN A 167 13.99 6.78 77.97
C ASN A 167 13.32 7.84 78.85
N ASN A 168 11.97 7.91 78.86
CA ASN A 168 11.21 8.83 79.74
C ASN A 168 10.86 8.23 81.12
N CYS A 169 11.54 7.16 81.50
CA CYS A 169 11.34 6.53 82.80
C CYS A 169 11.61 7.52 83.94
N PRO A 170 10.65 7.75 84.86
CA PRO A 170 10.84 8.64 86.01
C PRO A 170 12.01 8.18 86.90
N SER A 171 12.77 9.10 87.49
CA SER A 171 13.95 8.81 88.31
C SER A 171 13.64 7.92 89.50
N ARG A 172 12.38 7.70 89.83
CA ARG A 172 11.90 6.81 90.91
C ARG A 172 11.80 5.34 90.51
N LEU A 173 11.93 5.02 89.19
CA LEU A 173 11.81 3.70 88.67
C LEU A 173 13.14 3.27 88.03
N GLU A 174 13.54 2.02 88.26
CA GLU A 174 14.76 1.48 87.64
C GLU A 174 14.50 0.98 86.24
N LYS A 175 15.32 1.41 85.25
CA LYS A 175 15.17 1.03 83.84
C LYS A 175 15.33 -0.48 83.66
N SER A 176 16.16 -1.15 84.41
CA SER A 176 16.39 -2.58 84.35
C SER A 176 15.12 -3.40 84.63
N ILE A 177 14.34 -3.00 85.59
CA ILE A 177 13.04 -3.65 85.93
C ILE A 177 12.01 -3.35 84.85
N LEU A 178 12.00 -2.11 84.32
CA LEU A 178 11.10 -1.72 83.27
C LEU A 178 11.35 -2.52 81.95
N GLN A 179 12.61 -2.79 81.62
CA GLN A 179 13.00 -3.60 80.47
C GLN A 179 12.61 -5.07 80.61
N SER A 180 12.56 -5.59 81.89
CA SER A 180 12.13 -6.98 82.09
C SER A 180 10.60 -7.18 82.08
N CYS A 181 9.82 -6.10 81.89
CA CYS A 181 8.35 -6.16 81.74
C CYS A 181 7.83 -6.54 80.35
N ASP A 182 8.70 -6.94 79.44
CA ASP A 182 8.33 -7.34 78.05
C ASP A 182 7.36 -6.39 77.38
N ILE A 183 7.62 -5.07 77.44
CA ILE A 183 6.75 -3.99 76.95
C ILE A 183 6.39 -4.15 75.48
N ASN A 184 7.28 -4.74 74.71
CA ASN A 184 7.04 -4.99 73.23
C ASN A 184 5.78 -5.84 72.95
N ASN A 185 5.39 -6.71 73.89
CA ASN A 185 4.20 -7.55 73.79
C ASN A 185 2.88 -6.79 73.86
N TYR A 186 2.91 -5.50 74.27
CA TYR A 186 1.76 -4.61 74.37
C TYR A 186 1.81 -3.44 73.39
N LEU A 187 2.82 -3.43 72.46
CA LEU A 187 2.93 -2.44 71.41
C LEU A 187 2.52 -3.06 70.09
N THR A 188 1.46 -2.52 69.50
CA THR A 188 0.91 -2.99 68.20
C THR A 188 0.53 -1.76 67.39
N GLU A 189 0.71 -1.83 66.11
CA GLU A 189 0.30 -0.74 65.19
C GLU A 189 -1.22 -0.51 65.28
N ASN A 190 -1.61 0.74 65.49
CA ASN A 190 -3.00 1.17 65.57
C ASN A 190 -3.36 2.21 64.48
N ILE A 191 -2.41 2.57 63.62
CA ILE A 191 -2.63 3.45 62.48
C ILE A 191 -2.52 2.61 61.23
N ILE A 192 -3.56 2.64 60.37
CA ILE A 192 -3.66 1.87 59.11
C ILE A 192 -3.95 2.83 57.99
N TYR A 193 -3.24 2.67 56.84
CA TYR A 193 -3.48 3.48 55.66
C TYR A 193 -4.92 3.33 55.16
N ALA A 194 -5.61 4.44 54.96
CA ALA A 194 -7.00 4.48 54.48
C ALA A 194 -7.01 4.65 52.97
N ALA A 195 -6.75 3.56 52.20
CA ALA A 195 -6.64 3.56 50.75
C ALA A 195 -7.92 4.07 50.07
N ASP A 196 -9.08 3.66 50.58
CA ASP A 196 -10.39 4.06 50.05
C ASP A 196 -10.64 5.58 50.11
N VAL A 197 -10.24 6.24 51.14
CA VAL A 197 -10.38 7.69 51.32
C VAL A 197 -9.27 8.42 50.57
N SER A 198 -8.03 7.94 50.70
CA SER A 198 -6.86 8.56 50.06
C SER A 198 -6.98 8.60 48.53
N GLU A 199 -7.34 7.49 47.87
CA GLU A 199 -7.51 7.43 46.42
C GLU A 199 -8.68 8.31 45.95
N LYS A 200 -9.80 8.31 46.68
CA LYS A 200 -10.94 9.16 46.34
C LYS A 200 -10.59 10.64 46.39
N VAL A 201 -9.89 11.08 47.47
CA VAL A 201 -9.45 12.48 47.61
C VAL A 201 -8.43 12.85 46.54
N LYS A 202 -7.49 11.94 46.18
CA LYS A 202 -6.58 12.15 45.04
C LYS A 202 -7.32 12.36 43.77
N GLU A 203 -8.32 11.53 43.45
CA GLU A 203 -9.13 11.66 42.25
C GLU A 203 -9.90 12.99 42.23
N GLU A 204 -10.51 13.39 43.37
CA GLU A 204 -11.20 14.67 43.50
C GLU A 204 -10.25 15.86 43.28
N MET A 205 -9.02 15.78 43.83
CA MET A 205 -7.99 16.81 43.60
C MET A 205 -7.55 16.89 42.17
N ILE A 206 -7.36 15.77 41.49
CA ILE A 206 -7.02 15.72 40.06
C ILE A 206 -8.16 16.29 39.20
N GLN A 207 -9.41 15.97 39.53
CA GLN A 207 -10.59 16.47 38.80
C GLN A 207 -10.84 17.97 39.05
N SER A 208 -10.38 18.50 40.17
CA SER A 208 -10.51 19.93 40.50
C SER A 208 -9.59 20.85 39.69
N VAL A 209 -8.57 20.28 39.00
CA VAL A 209 -7.67 21.05 38.12
C VAL A 209 -8.44 21.57 36.91
N PRO A 210 -8.56 22.91 36.70
CA PRO A 210 -9.30 23.47 35.60
C PRO A 210 -8.56 23.21 34.30
N LEU A 211 -9.29 22.69 33.29
CA LEU A 211 -8.77 22.40 31.95
C LEU A 211 -8.63 23.64 31.07
N ALA A 212 -9.09 24.80 31.54
CA ALA A 212 -9.05 26.05 30.79
C ALA A 212 -8.45 27.20 31.63
N ASN A 213 -7.73 28.12 30.96
CA ASN A 213 -7.10 29.31 31.56
C ASN A 213 -7.91 30.60 31.41
N GLY A 214 -9.07 30.54 30.76
CA GLY A 214 -9.89 31.69 30.49
C GLY A 214 -10.99 31.38 29.50
N MET A 215 -11.72 32.43 29.05
CA MET A 215 -12.79 32.31 28.10
C MET A 215 -12.68 33.47 27.10
N VAL A 216 -12.86 33.18 25.82
CA VAL A 216 -13.02 34.17 24.75
C VAL A 216 -14.50 34.39 24.55
N GLN A 217 -14.92 35.64 24.46
CA GLN A 217 -16.34 36.03 24.28
C GLN A 217 -16.71 36.12 22.80
N ALA A 218 -17.97 35.87 22.48
CA ALA A 218 -18.50 36.08 21.13
C ALA A 218 -18.29 37.51 20.65
N GLY A 219 -17.77 37.68 19.44
CA GLY A 219 -17.42 38.98 18.89
C GLY A 219 -16.02 39.49 19.26
N GLU A 220 -15.33 38.86 20.20
CA GLU A 220 -13.96 39.20 20.58
C GLU A 220 -12.99 38.97 19.41
N ARG A 221 -12.08 39.94 19.19
CA ARG A 221 -11.03 39.83 18.18
C ARG A 221 -9.97 38.82 18.62
N ILE A 222 -9.66 37.83 17.79
CA ILE A 222 -8.65 36.82 18.06
C ILE A 222 -7.33 37.23 17.41
N VAL A 223 -7.33 37.48 16.09
CA VAL A 223 -6.11 37.78 15.32
C VAL A 223 -6.47 38.49 14.02
N ASP A 224 -5.64 39.43 13.56
CA ASP A 224 -5.82 40.15 12.30
C ASP A 224 -4.72 39.81 11.28
N ARG A 225 -4.97 40.11 10.01
CA ARG A 225 -4.06 39.84 8.90
C ARG A 225 -2.69 40.46 9.10
N GLY A 226 -1.64 39.64 9.03
CA GLY A 226 -0.25 40.08 9.20
C GLY A 226 0.22 40.10 10.65
N GLU A 227 -0.66 39.91 11.63
CA GLU A 227 -0.30 39.81 13.05
C GLU A 227 0.45 38.50 13.32
N ILE A 228 1.55 38.59 14.09
CA ILE A 228 2.33 37.41 14.44
C ILE A 228 1.58 36.62 15.53
N ILE A 229 1.39 35.33 15.30
CA ILE A 229 0.73 34.43 16.24
C ILE A 229 1.71 34.13 17.39
N ASP A 230 1.50 34.80 18.52
CA ASP A 230 2.22 34.51 19.77
C ASP A 230 1.65 33.24 20.44
N ASN A 231 2.26 32.81 21.53
CA ASN A 231 1.84 31.61 22.27
C ASN A 231 0.39 31.73 22.79
N HIS A 232 -0.03 32.92 23.25
CA HIS A 232 -1.40 33.14 23.72
C HIS A 232 -2.41 32.99 22.56
N THR A 233 -2.18 33.70 21.46
CA THR A 233 -3.03 33.66 20.25
C THR A 233 -3.05 32.23 19.66
N TYR A 234 -1.92 31.52 19.73
CA TYR A 234 -1.84 30.12 19.30
C TYR A 234 -2.76 29.22 20.15
N ASN A 235 -2.74 29.36 21.47
CA ASN A 235 -3.59 28.60 22.38
C ASN A 235 -5.08 28.94 22.21
N VAL A 236 -5.42 30.20 21.93
CA VAL A 236 -6.77 30.64 21.59
C VAL A 236 -7.24 29.98 20.28
N LEU A 237 -6.43 30.03 19.22
CA LEU A 237 -6.74 29.41 17.93
C LEU A 237 -6.87 27.89 18.03
N ARG A 238 -5.99 27.24 18.81
CA ARG A 238 -6.07 25.80 19.11
C ARG A 238 -7.37 25.46 19.82
N SER A 239 -7.76 26.26 20.80
CA SER A 239 -9.01 26.08 21.55
C SER A 239 -10.24 26.28 20.67
N LEU A 240 -10.21 27.27 19.79
CA LEU A 240 -11.25 27.50 18.78
C LEU A 240 -11.36 26.30 17.83
N LYS A 241 -10.23 25.71 17.42
CA LYS A 241 -10.20 24.51 16.60
C LYS A 241 -10.84 23.31 17.33
N ILE A 242 -10.45 23.04 18.59
CA ILE A 242 -11.05 21.96 19.39
C ILE A 242 -12.56 22.15 19.55
N MET A 243 -13.01 23.39 19.83
CA MET A 243 -14.42 23.71 19.96
C MET A 243 -15.18 23.50 18.63
N HIS A 244 -14.58 23.89 17.49
CA HIS A 244 -15.17 23.68 16.18
C HIS A 244 -15.33 22.16 15.88
N GLU A 245 -14.32 21.39 16.15
CA GLU A 245 -14.31 19.92 15.98
C GLU A 245 -15.34 19.24 16.91
N SER A 246 -15.47 19.69 18.16
CA SER A 246 -16.47 19.16 19.10
C SER A 246 -17.92 19.51 18.69
N LYS A 247 -18.18 20.71 18.18
CA LYS A 247 -19.50 21.11 17.67
C LYS A 247 -19.91 20.36 16.42
N THR A 248 -18.95 19.93 15.58
CA THR A 248 -19.22 19.13 14.37
C THR A 248 -19.46 17.64 14.67
N GLY A 249 -19.24 17.19 15.92
CA GLY A 249 -19.47 15.82 16.38
C GLY A 249 -20.93 15.37 16.46
N GLY A 250 -21.92 16.27 16.26
CA GLY A 250 -23.33 15.92 16.28
C GLY A 250 -23.72 14.98 15.12
N ARG A 251 -24.54 13.94 15.39
CA ARG A 251 -24.95 12.89 14.41
C ARG A 251 -25.55 13.48 13.12
N GLN A 252 -26.29 14.58 13.22
CA GLN A 252 -26.88 15.26 12.07
C GLN A 252 -25.83 16.00 11.23
N THR A 253 -24.89 16.69 11.88
CA THR A 253 -23.80 17.42 11.21
C THR A 253 -22.86 16.46 10.50
N GLN A 254 -22.51 15.33 11.15
CA GLN A 254 -21.72 14.27 10.51
C GLN A 254 -22.38 13.69 9.26
N GLY A 255 -23.73 13.56 9.26
CA GLY A 255 -24.48 13.12 8.08
C GLY A 255 -24.37 14.10 6.91
N ILE A 256 -24.43 15.41 7.18
CA ILE A 256 -24.29 16.46 6.15
C ILE A 256 -22.86 16.48 5.59
N ILE A 257 -21.84 16.37 6.47
CA ILE A 257 -20.42 16.31 6.05
C ILE A 257 -20.20 15.08 5.16
N LEU A 258 -20.68 13.91 5.58
CA LEU A 258 -20.56 12.68 4.78
C LEU A 258 -21.24 12.81 3.40
N ALA A 259 -22.43 13.42 3.35
CA ALA A 259 -23.12 13.67 2.09
C ALA A 259 -22.33 14.61 1.18
N GLY A 260 -21.76 15.69 1.72
CA GLY A 260 -20.88 16.60 0.97
C GLY A 260 -19.61 15.92 0.45
N GLN A 261 -18.94 15.11 1.29
CA GLN A 261 -17.78 14.32 0.92
C GLN A 261 -18.12 13.32 -0.19
N PHE A 262 -19.26 12.62 -0.05
CA PHE A 262 -19.74 11.69 -1.08
C PHE A 262 -19.99 12.40 -2.41
N VAL A 263 -20.65 13.56 -2.42
CA VAL A 263 -20.92 14.33 -3.66
C VAL A 263 -19.62 14.74 -4.34
N LEU A 264 -18.62 15.22 -3.59
CA LEU A 264 -17.31 15.59 -4.13
C LEU A 264 -16.56 14.39 -4.72
N VAL A 265 -16.43 13.32 -3.94
CA VAL A 265 -15.74 12.09 -4.38
C VAL A 265 -16.45 11.46 -5.58
N PHE A 266 -17.79 11.35 -5.50
CA PHE A 266 -18.61 10.83 -6.59
C PHE A 266 -18.46 11.68 -7.86
N GLY A 267 -18.47 13.01 -7.75
CA GLY A 267 -18.27 13.90 -8.88
C GLY A 267 -16.94 13.69 -9.59
N LEU A 268 -15.84 13.55 -8.84
CA LEU A 268 -14.50 13.27 -9.38
C LEU A 268 -14.42 11.89 -10.05
N ILE A 269 -14.95 10.86 -9.40
CA ILE A 269 -15.00 9.50 -9.94
C ILE A 269 -15.93 9.44 -11.16
N PHE A 270 -17.04 10.19 -11.16
CA PHE A 270 -17.96 10.29 -12.30
C PHE A 270 -17.31 10.95 -13.52
N CYS A 271 -16.49 11.98 -13.33
CA CYS A 271 -15.68 12.55 -14.42
C CYS A 271 -14.74 11.50 -15.03
N PHE A 272 -14.08 10.68 -14.20
CA PHE A 272 -13.24 9.57 -14.69
C PHE A 272 -14.06 8.51 -15.43
N TRP A 273 -15.24 8.18 -14.93
CA TRP A 273 -16.17 7.26 -15.59
C TRP A 273 -16.59 7.78 -16.96
N LEU A 274 -16.97 9.07 -17.08
CA LEU A 274 -17.31 9.71 -18.37
C LEU A 274 -16.13 9.68 -19.34
N TYR A 275 -14.90 9.91 -18.87
CA TYR A 275 -13.70 9.79 -19.67
C TYR A 275 -13.54 8.37 -20.22
N LEU A 276 -13.64 7.35 -19.39
CA LEU A 276 -13.51 5.95 -19.82
C LEU A 276 -14.62 5.56 -20.81
N TRP A 277 -15.85 5.96 -20.52
CA TRP A 277 -17.00 5.67 -21.39
C TRP A 277 -16.87 6.32 -22.77
N SER A 278 -16.47 7.59 -22.81
CA SER A 278 -16.38 8.36 -24.07
C SER A 278 -15.13 8.04 -24.87
N PHE A 279 -13.98 7.89 -24.24
CA PHE A 279 -12.69 7.81 -24.93
C PHE A 279 -12.04 6.42 -24.86
N ARG A 280 -12.45 5.56 -23.93
CA ARG A 280 -11.83 4.24 -23.69
C ARG A 280 -12.86 3.10 -23.57
N PRO A 281 -13.79 2.94 -24.53
CA PRO A 281 -14.87 1.96 -24.42
C PRO A 281 -14.38 0.51 -24.22
N LYS A 282 -13.22 0.14 -24.80
CA LYS A 282 -12.61 -1.19 -24.59
C LYS A 282 -12.17 -1.43 -23.15
N ILE A 283 -11.67 -0.41 -22.47
CA ILE A 283 -11.30 -0.48 -21.05
C ILE A 283 -12.58 -0.53 -20.21
N PHE A 284 -13.52 0.35 -20.50
CA PHE A 284 -14.77 0.53 -19.80
C PHE A 284 -15.64 -0.73 -19.74
N HIS A 285 -15.80 -1.45 -20.85
CA HIS A 285 -16.64 -2.67 -20.92
C HIS A 285 -15.98 -3.91 -20.31
N ASN A 286 -14.72 -3.85 -19.93
CA ASN A 286 -14.01 -4.97 -19.32
C ASN A 286 -14.05 -4.86 -17.78
N ARG A 287 -14.79 -5.77 -17.13
CA ARG A 287 -14.96 -5.81 -15.66
C ARG A 287 -13.62 -5.85 -14.91
N ARG A 288 -12.66 -6.61 -15.40
CA ARG A 288 -11.32 -6.73 -14.82
C ARG A 288 -10.60 -5.38 -14.78
N ASN A 289 -10.69 -4.61 -15.86
CA ASN A 289 -10.09 -3.29 -15.95
C ASN A 289 -10.76 -2.31 -14.98
N MET A 290 -12.09 -2.39 -14.81
CA MET A 290 -12.81 -1.55 -13.88
C MET A 290 -12.44 -1.85 -12.42
N LEU A 291 -12.33 -3.14 -12.07
CA LEU A 291 -11.87 -3.56 -10.75
C LEU A 291 -10.43 -3.09 -10.47
N PHE A 292 -9.54 -3.15 -11.45
CA PHE A 292 -8.19 -2.66 -11.32
C PHE A 292 -8.14 -1.14 -11.07
N MET A 293 -8.93 -0.33 -11.80
CA MET A 293 -9.02 1.11 -11.60
C MET A 293 -9.60 1.45 -10.21
N ALA A 294 -10.66 0.74 -9.79
CA ALA A 294 -11.22 0.89 -8.45
C ALA A 294 -10.22 0.50 -7.36
N PHE A 295 -9.45 -0.56 -7.56
CA PHE A 295 -8.37 -0.98 -6.66
C PHE A 295 -7.31 0.12 -6.50
N CYS A 296 -6.82 0.72 -7.59
CA CYS A 296 -5.86 1.82 -7.52
C CYS A 296 -6.41 3.02 -6.74
N LEU A 297 -7.68 3.41 -6.98
CA LEU A 297 -8.36 4.49 -6.24
C LEU A 297 -8.46 4.18 -4.75
N LEU A 298 -8.96 3.00 -4.39
CA LEU A 298 -9.17 2.63 -2.99
C LEU A 298 -7.85 2.51 -2.22
N VAL A 299 -6.85 1.84 -2.77
CA VAL A 299 -5.56 1.65 -2.10
C VAL A 299 -4.87 2.99 -1.85
N SER A 300 -4.87 3.90 -2.83
CA SER A 300 -4.28 5.23 -2.65
C SER A 300 -4.98 6.04 -1.56
N CYS A 301 -6.33 6.02 -1.53
CA CYS A 301 -7.10 6.72 -0.51
C CYS A 301 -6.92 6.12 0.88
N ILE A 302 -6.90 4.77 0.99
CA ILE A 302 -6.65 4.08 2.28
C ILE A 302 -5.25 4.42 2.83
N LEU A 303 -4.22 4.38 1.98
CA LEU A 303 -2.86 4.72 2.41
C LEU A 303 -2.76 6.18 2.84
N THR A 304 -3.42 7.09 2.14
CA THR A 304 -3.48 8.51 2.50
C THR A 304 -4.16 8.70 3.85
N GLU A 305 -5.33 8.10 4.05
CA GLU A 305 -6.08 8.20 5.31
C GLU A 305 -5.29 7.63 6.50
N LEU A 306 -4.70 6.44 6.34
CA LEU A 306 -3.86 5.84 7.37
C LEU A 306 -2.66 6.73 7.72
N CYS A 307 -2.03 7.33 6.71
CA CYS A 307 -0.90 8.22 6.92
C CYS A 307 -1.30 9.48 7.69
N VAL A 308 -2.42 10.09 7.33
CA VAL A 308 -2.89 11.37 7.91
C VAL A 308 -3.50 11.17 9.30
N THR A 309 -4.35 10.15 9.46
CA THR A 309 -5.10 9.93 10.73
C THR A 309 -4.19 9.43 11.85
N TYR A 310 -3.24 8.56 11.53
CA TYR A 310 -2.33 8.00 12.55
C TYR A 310 -0.98 8.70 12.62
N GLU A 311 -0.76 9.75 11.83
CA GLU A 311 0.51 10.50 11.76
C GLU A 311 1.75 9.59 11.65
N LEU A 312 1.59 8.45 10.94
CA LEU A 312 2.63 7.41 10.86
C LEU A 312 3.94 7.93 10.27
N PHE A 313 3.83 8.77 9.24
CA PHE A 313 4.95 9.42 8.56
C PHE A 313 4.45 10.57 7.70
N ASN A 314 5.37 11.35 7.13
CA ASN A 314 5.02 12.47 6.27
C ASN A 314 4.36 11.98 4.96
N ILE A 315 3.28 12.64 4.50
CA ILE A 315 2.51 12.26 3.31
C ILE A 315 3.36 12.18 2.03
N TYR A 316 4.46 12.94 1.95
CA TYR A 316 5.38 12.94 0.80
C TYR A 316 6.27 11.69 0.70
N ILE A 317 6.24 10.80 1.69
CA ILE A 317 6.85 9.47 1.60
C ILE A 317 6.00 8.54 0.71
N LEU A 318 4.69 8.74 0.66
CA LEU A 318 3.80 7.91 -0.16
C LEU A 318 4.07 8.11 -1.65
N PRO A 319 4.39 7.05 -2.41
CA PRO A 319 4.75 7.16 -3.82
C PRO A 319 3.52 7.21 -4.73
N TYR A 320 2.77 8.31 -4.74
CA TYR A 320 1.57 8.43 -5.58
C TYR A 320 1.88 8.28 -7.08
N ALA A 321 3.07 8.66 -7.51
CA ALA A 321 3.56 8.47 -8.87
C ALA A 321 3.65 6.99 -9.30
N ILE A 322 3.53 6.04 -8.37
CA ILE A 322 3.47 4.60 -8.66
C ILE A 322 2.21 4.25 -9.47
N VAL A 323 1.09 4.97 -9.23
CA VAL A 323 -0.16 4.72 -9.92
C VAL A 323 -0.05 4.96 -11.43
N PRO A 324 0.40 6.13 -11.92
CA PRO A 324 0.57 6.33 -13.35
C PRO A 324 1.65 5.44 -13.96
N ILE A 325 2.70 5.03 -13.22
CA ILE A 325 3.69 4.05 -13.69
C ILE A 325 3.00 2.71 -13.98
N VAL A 326 2.25 2.19 -13.01
CA VAL A 326 1.57 0.89 -13.10
C VAL A 326 0.46 0.91 -14.15
N VAL A 327 -0.39 1.95 -14.14
CA VAL A 327 -1.50 2.05 -15.11
C VAL A 327 -0.95 2.17 -16.53
N ARG A 328 0.13 2.93 -16.75
CA ARG A 328 0.77 3.04 -18.05
C ARG A 328 1.35 1.73 -18.55
N THR A 329 1.84 0.88 -17.67
CA THR A 329 2.38 -0.43 -18.05
C THR A 329 1.33 -1.33 -18.71
N PHE A 330 0.05 -1.21 -18.31
CA PHE A 330 -1.03 -2.05 -18.82
C PHE A 330 -1.96 -1.32 -19.80
N PHE A 331 -1.95 0.01 -19.77
CA PHE A 331 -2.85 0.85 -20.57
C PHE A 331 -2.05 1.99 -21.22
N ASP A 332 -2.75 3.02 -21.64
CA ASP A 332 -2.16 4.18 -22.30
C ASP A 332 -1.84 5.33 -21.33
N SER A 333 -0.93 6.23 -21.74
CA SER A 333 -0.47 7.37 -20.95
C SER A 333 -1.60 8.32 -20.56
N ARG A 334 -2.61 8.51 -21.41
CA ARG A 334 -3.72 9.43 -21.14
C ARG A 334 -4.59 8.90 -20.00
N THR A 335 -4.87 7.58 -20.05
CA THR A 335 -5.61 6.91 -18.98
C THR A 335 -4.82 6.93 -17.67
N ALA A 336 -3.50 6.70 -17.72
CA ALA A 336 -2.62 6.74 -16.56
C ALA A 336 -2.59 8.13 -15.90
N LEU A 337 -2.46 9.18 -16.69
CA LEU A 337 -2.48 10.54 -16.17
C LEU A 337 -3.85 10.92 -15.60
N PHE A 338 -4.94 10.54 -16.29
CA PHE A 338 -6.28 10.92 -15.87
C PHE A 338 -6.67 10.27 -14.52
N ILE A 339 -6.42 8.99 -14.34
CA ILE A 339 -6.68 8.33 -13.05
C ILE A 339 -5.79 8.89 -11.94
N HIS A 340 -4.53 9.21 -12.24
CA HIS A 340 -3.62 9.84 -11.28
C HIS A 340 -4.15 11.20 -10.81
N LEU A 341 -4.59 12.06 -11.74
CA LEU A 341 -5.19 13.35 -11.40
C LEU A 341 -6.41 13.19 -10.48
N VAL A 342 -7.30 12.24 -10.79
CA VAL A 342 -8.48 11.98 -9.95
C VAL A 342 -8.08 11.49 -8.56
N ILE A 343 -7.11 10.57 -8.45
CA ILE A 343 -6.59 10.11 -7.16
C ILE A 343 -6.00 11.26 -6.35
N VAL A 344 -5.14 12.05 -6.97
CA VAL A 344 -4.47 13.18 -6.30
C VAL A 344 -5.48 14.23 -5.85
N MET A 345 -6.50 14.53 -6.66
CA MET A 345 -7.59 15.44 -6.27
C MET A 345 -8.38 14.90 -5.07
N ILE A 346 -8.69 13.61 -5.03
CA ILE A 346 -9.38 13.00 -3.89
C ILE A 346 -8.48 13.00 -2.65
N CYS A 347 -7.22 12.57 -2.78
CA CYS A 347 -6.27 12.51 -1.66
C CYS A 347 -5.90 13.91 -1.13
N SER A 348 -5.91 14.95 -1.99
CA SER A 348 -5.68 16.33 -1.57
C SER A 348 -6.73 16.85 -0.59
N LEU A 349 -7.95 16.33 -0.65
CA LEU A 349 -9.00 16.69 0.31
C LEU A 349 -8.69 16.17 1.72
N MET A 350 -7.88 15.13 1.85
CA MET A 350 -7.41 14.58 3.13
C MET A 350 -6.08 15.21 3.56
N ALA A 351 -5.23 15.63 2.62
CA ALA A 351 -3.88 16.12 2.88
C ALA A 351 -3.85 17.36 3.79
N PRO A 352 -2.82 17.52 4.65
CA PRO A 352 -2.65 18.69 5.51
C PRO A 352 -2.49 20.00 4.73
N PHE A 353 -1.76 19.95 3.59
CA PHE A 353 -1.49 21.10 2.69
C PHE A 353 -2.03 20.79 1.28
N PRO A 354 -3.36 20.93 1.05
CA PRO A 354 -3.99 20.49 -0.19
C PRO A 354 -3.40 21.09 -1.46
N HIS A 355 -3.10 22.40 -1.46
CA HIS A 355 -2.60 23.10 -2.64
C HIS A 355 -1.16 22.69 -3.00
N GLU A 356 -0.28 22.58 -2.00
CA GLU A 356 1.10 22.18 -2.20
C GLU A 356 1.17 20.72 -2.67
N PHE A 357 0.44 19.84 -1.99
CA PHE A 357 0.31 18.44 -2.35
C PHE A 357 -0.19 18.29 -3.79
N LEU A 358 -1.25 19.00 -4.17
CA LEU A 358 -1.87 18.90 -5.49
C LEU A 358 -0.89 19.33 -6.59
N LEU A 359 -0.20 20.47 -6.42
CA LEU A 359 0.78 20.95 -7.40
C LEU A 359 1.95 20.00 -7.56
N MET A 360 2.51 19.49 -6.46
CA MET A 360 3.64 18.55 -6.51
C MET A 360 3.26 17.23 -7.20
N GLU A 361 2.11 16.65 -6.82
CA GLU A 361 1.69 15.36 -7.36
C GLU A 361 1.24 15.44 -8.83
N ILE A 362 0.63 16.55 -9.27
CA ILE A 362 0.31 16.77 -10.69
C ILE A 362 1.61 16.77 -11.51
N VAL A 363 2.63 17.52 -11.09
CA VAL A 363 3.90 17.59 -11.82
C VAL A 363 4.63 16.25 -11.80
N ALA A 364 4.57 15.50 -10.70
CA ALA A 364 5.12 14.15 -10.62
C ALA A 364 4.43 13.22 -11.63
N GLY A 365 3.10 13.23 -11.72
CA GLY A 365 2.34 12.44 -12.70
C GLY A 365 2.62 12.81 -14.15
N MET A 366 2.79 14.10 -14.44
CA MET A 366 3.23 14.58 -15.76
C MET A 366 4.64 14.05 -16.07
N THR A 367 5.55 14.11 -15.11
CA THR A 367 6.93 13.60 -15.26
C THR A 367 6.95 12.11 -15.59
N VAL A 368 6.11 11.30 -14.95
CA VAL A 368 5.93 9.88 -15.33
C VAL A 368 5.53 9.76 -16.79
N THR A 369 4.57 10.59 -17.24
CA THR A 369 4.04 10.51 -18.60
C THR A 369 5.10 10.82 -19.66
N PHE A 370 6.02 11.74 -19.39
CA PHE A 370 7.08 12.11 -20.32
C PHE A 370 8.33 11.21 -20.22
N SER A 371 8.70 10.79 -19.01
CA SER A 371 9.94 10.04 -18.76
C SER A 371 9.82 8.55 -19.11
N LEU A 372 8.62 7.97 -18.97
CA LEU A 372 8.37 6.55 -19.19
C LEU A 372 7.58 6.35 -20.49
N LYS A 373 8.22 5.99 -21.61
CA LYS A 373 7.52 5.69 -22.87
C LYS A 373 6.89 4.29 -22.83
N ASP A 374 7.70 3.28 -22.63
CA ASP A 374 7.31 1.87 -22.48
C ASP A 374 8.20 1.24 -21.42
N LEU A 375 7.61 0.59 -20.44
CA LEU A 375 8.36 -0.10 -19.40
C LEU A 375 8.77 -1.49 -19.93
N SER A 376 9.93 -1.57 -20.54
CA SER A 376 10.53 -2.81 -21.05
C SER A 376 11.84 -3.19 -20.35
N GLU A 377 12.52 -2.22 -19.73
CA GLU A 377 13.80 -2.38 -19.06
C GLU A 377 13.78 -1.78 -17.66
N ARG A 378 14.52 -2.42 -16.72
CA ARG A 378 14.68 -1.92 -15.33
C ARG A 378 15.33 -0.54 -15.27
N SER A 379 16.26 -0.27 -16.17
CA SER A 379 16.97 1.01 -16.30
C SER A 379 16.03 2.19 -16.54
N GLN A 380 14.94 1.97 -17.26
CA GLN A 380 13.94 3.00 -17.55
C GLN A 380 13.18 3.43 -16.28
N LEU A 381 12.87 2.47 -15.39
CA LEU A 381 12.22 2.78 -14.13
C LEU A 381 13.11 3.62 -13.21
N ILE A 382 14.40 3.26 -13.08
CA ILE A 382 15.37 4.01 -12.27
C ILE A 382 15.48 5.45 -12.77
N ARG A 383 15.64 5.63 -14.09
CA ARG A 383 15.72 6.95 -14.71
C ARG A 383 14.45 7.76 -14.50
N SER A 384 13.28 7.16 -14.70
CA SER A 384 12.00 7.85 -14.49
C SER A 384 11.79 8.23 -13.03
N SER A 385 12.11 7.34 -12.07
CA SER A 385 12.04 7.62 -10.64
C SER A 385 12.98 8.77 -10.24
N PHE A 386 14.16 8.86 -10.84
CA PHE A 386 15.09 9.98 -10.62
C PHE A 386 14.51 11.31 -11.12
N PHE A 387 13.90 11.35 -12.30
CA PHE A 387 13.24 12.56 -12.80
C PHE A 387 12.04 12.97 -11.94
N ILE A 388 11.29 11.99 -11.39
CA ILE A 388 10.20 12.26 -10.45
C ILE A 388 10.76 12.88 -9.16
N PHE A 389 11.82 12.31 -8.59
CA PHE A 389 12.50 12.88 -7.43
C PHE A 389 12.95 14.32 -7.69
N LEU A 390 13.59 14.56 -8.84
CA LEU A 390 14.05 15.90 -9.22
C LEU A 390 12.87 16.87 -9.36
N SER A 391 11.73 16.42 -9.92
CA SER A 391 10.52 17.23 -10.04
C SER A 391 9.96 17.64 -8.67
N TYR A 392 9.93 16.72 -7.70
CA TYR A 392 9.53 17.03 -6.33
C TYR A 392 10.45 18.06 -5.69
N VAL A 393 11.77 17.91 -5.81
CA VAL A 393 12.74 18.85 -5.25
C VAL A 393 12.57 20.25 -5.86
N VAL A 394 12.46 20.34 -7.19
CA VAL A 394 12.27 21.63 -7.89
C VAL A 394 10.97 22.30 -7.48
N MET A 395 9.88 21.56 -7.43
CA MET A 395 8.57 22.09 -7.04
C MET A 395 8.55 22.53 -5.58
N TYR A 396 9.13 21.75 -4.68
CA TYR A 396 9.23 22.09 -3.25
C TYR A 396 10.06 23.36 -3.03
N LEU A 397 11.24 23.45 -3.66
CA LEU A 397 12.07 24.64 -3.56
C LEU A 397 11.36 25.86 -4.13
N GLY A 398 10.72 25.73 -5.29
CA GLY A 398 9.93 26.82 -5.89
C GLY A 398 8.81 27.30 -4.99
N LEU A 399 8.02 26.37 -4.41
CA LEU A 399 6.94 26.70 -3.50
C LEU A 399 7.45 27.35 -2.20
N THR A 400 8.52 26.81 -1.61
CA THR A 400 9.10 27.38 -0.39
C THR A 400 9.64 28.80 -0.62
N LEU A 401 10.35 29.03 -1.72
CA LEU A 401 10.85 30.36 -2.06
C LEU A 401 9.72 31.37 -2.35
N TYR A 402 8.65 30.91 -3.02
CA TYR A 402 7.48 31.74 -3.28
C TYR A 402 6.73 32.13 -2.01
N GLN A 403 6.64 31.22 -1.04
CA GLN A 403 5.88 31.44 0.20
C GLN A 403 6.68 32.15 1.29
N GLU A 404 7.96 31.76 1.48
CA GLU A 404 8.75 32.15 2.67
C GLU A 404 9.80 33.22 2.36
N THR A 405 10.06 33.53 1.10
CA THR A 405 11.03 34.55 0.65
C THR A 405 12.45 34.42 1.25
N SER A 406 12.81 33.29 1.86
CA SER A 406 14.11 33.02 2.49
C SER A 406 14.52 31.58 2.31
N MET A 407 15.79 31.37 1.95
CA MET A 407 16.37 30.00 1.83
C MET A 407 16.63 29.33 3.18
N GLU A 408 16.72 30.08 4.27
CA GLU A 408 16.97 29.53 5.61
C GLU A 408 15.81 28.70 6.15
N LYS A 409 14.61 28.88 5.57
CA LYS A 409 13.40 28.15 5.97
C LYS A 409 13.17 26.84 5.22
N ILE A 410 14.10 26.43 4.37
CA ILE A 410 14.01 25.15 3.67
C ILE A 410 14.13 24.00 4.69
N ASN A 411 13.09 23.19 4.78
CA ASN A 411 13.13 21.99 5.61
C ASN A 411 13.75 20.82 4.82
N TRP A 412 15.03 20.55 5.08
CA TRP A 412 15.79 19.48 4.44
C TRP A 412 15.21 18.07 4.68
N MET A 413 14.44 17.89 5.77
CA MET A 413 13.75 16.62 6.03
C MET A 413 12.73 16.30 4.95
N VAL A 414 12.09 17.30 4.34
CA VAL A 414 11.14 17.09 3.25
C VAL A 414 11.85 16.50 2.02
N ILE A 415 13.06 16.98 1.73
CA ILE A 415 13.89 16.43 0.64
C ILE A 415 14.29 14.99 0.93
N LEU A 416 14.58 14.65 2.19
CA LEU A 416 14.82 13.26 2.59
C LEU A 416 13.59 12.38 2.36
N TYR A 417 12.37 12.88 2.64
CA TYR A 417 11.13 12.15 2.35
C TYR A 417 10.96 11.89 0.84
N PHE A 418 11.31 12.82 -0.02
CA PHE A 418 11.36 12.58 -1.47
C PHE A 418 12.41 11.53 -1.86
N GLY A 419 13.53 11.48 -1.15
CA GLY A 419 14.53 10.42 -1.32
C GLY A 419 14.00 9.03 -0.97
N ILE A 420 13.23 8.92 0.11
CA ILE A 420 12.54 7.67 0.49
C ILE A 420 11.50 7.30 -0.57
N ASN A 421 10.70 8.27 -1.02
CA ASN A 421 9.72 8.11 -2.10
C ASN A 421 10.38 7.56 -3.39
N PHE A 422 11.54 8.13 -3.78
CA PHE A 422 12.35 7.64 -4.91
C PHE A 422 12.70 6.16 -4.77
N ILE A 423 13.15 5.73 -3.59
CA ILE A 423 13.47 4.32 -3.32
C ILE A 423 12.21 3.46 -3.43
N LEU A 424 11.09 3.91 -2.87
CA LEU A 424 9.81 3.19 -2.95
C LEU A 424 9.30 3.05 -4.39
N LEU A 425 9.50 4.07 -5.25
CA LEU A 425 9.15 3.99 -6.66
C LEU A 425 9.92 2.89 -7.40
N MET A 426 11.13 2.55 -6.99
CA MET A 426 11.89 1.45 -7.60
C MET A 426 11.22 0.09 -7.37
N PHE A 427 10.42 -0.07 -6.29
CA PHE A 427 9.64 -1.28 -6.05
C PHE A 427 8.41 -1.41 -6.97
N ALA A 428 8.11 -0.40 -7.81
CA ALA A 428 7.05 -0.50 -8.81
C ALA A 428 7.22 -1.72 -9.73
N TYR A 429 8.45 -2.15 -10.00
CA TYR A 429 8.72 -3.35 -10.78
C TYR A 429 8.13 -4.62 -10.14
N LEU A 430 8.33 -4.79 -8.84
CA LEU A 430 7.75 -5.89 -8.07
C LEU A 430 6.22 -5.81 -8.03
N LEU A 431 5.70 -4.59 -7.84
CA LEU A 431 4.25 -4.34 -7.82
C LEU A 431 3.60 -4.67 -9.17
N VAL A 432 4.22 -4.31 -10.29
CA VAL A 432 3.75 -4.67 -11.64
C VAL A 432 3.62 -6.19 -11.76
N TYR A 433 4.63 -6.96 -11.35
CA TYR A 433 4.58 -8.42 -11.36
C TYR A 433 3.43 -8.99 -10.50
N MET A 434 3.24 -8.46 -9.29
CA MET A 434 2.12 -8.87 -8.41
C MET A 434 0.76 -8.58 -9.06
N LEU A 435 0.60 -7.40 -9.66
CA LEU A 435 -0.64 -6.98 -10.32
C LEU A 435 -0.90 -7.77 -11.61
N GLU A 436 0.13 -8.16 -12.35
CA GLU A 436 0.01 -9.09 -13.48
C GLU A 436 -0.62 -10.41 -13.05
N LYS A 437 -0.12 -10.99 -11.96
CA LYS A 437 -0.66 -12.26 -11.43
C LYS A 437 -2.08 -12.11 -10.89
N MET A 438 -2.35 -11.02 -10.16
CA MET A 438 -3.66 -10.79 -9.53
C MET A 438 -4.76 -10.49 -10.56
N PHE A 439 -4.46 -9.67 -11.55
CA PHE A 439 -5.44 -9.25 -12.57
C PHE A 439 -5.31 -10.00 -13.89
N GLY A 440 -4.30 -10.88 -14.06
CA GLY A 440 -4.08 -11.61 -15.32
C GLY A 440 -3.69 -10.71 -16.50
N TYR A 441 -2.98 -9.62 -16.24
CA TYR A 441 -2.38 -8.77 -17.26
C TYR A 441 -1.04 -9.34 -17.71
N VAL A 442 -0.50 -8.75 -18.77
CA VAL A 442 0.84 -9.07 -19.30
C VAL A 442 1.54 -7.76 -19.63
N SER A 443 2.65 -7.47 -18.98
CA SER A 443 3.47 -6.30 -19.26
C SER A 443 4.48 -6.58 -20.38
N ASN A 444 5.02 -5.50 -20.95
CA ASN A 444 6.12 -5.62 -21.90
C ASN A 444 7.38 -6.24 -21.23
N ILE A 445 7.56 -6.07 -19.92
CA ILE A 445 8.65 -6.70 -19.17
C ILE A 445 8.55 -8.21 -19.26
N THR A 446 7.40 -8.78 -18.90
CA THR A 446 7.14 -10.23 -18.98
C THR A 446 7.29 -10.75 -20.41
N LEU A 447 6.84 -9.98 -21.41
CA LEU A 447 7.01 -10.36 -22.82
C LEU A 447 8.47 -10.38 -23.24
N VAL A 448 9.30 -9.43 -22.80
CA VAL A 448 10.74 -9.42 -23.07
C VAL A 448 11.44 -10.59 -22.38
N GLU A 449 11.10 -10.88 -21.13
CA GLU A 449 11.65 -12.03 -20.39
C GLU A 449 11.28 -13.37 -21.07
N LEU A 450 10.04 -13.50 -21.54
CA LEU A 450 9.59 -14.68 -22.30
C LEU A 450 10.26 -14.80 -23.66
N SER A 451 10.66 -13.68 -24.29
CA SER A 451 11.37 -13.68 -25.58
C SER A 451 12.86 -14.06 -25.47
N ASN A 452 13.36 -14.27 -24.27
CA ASN A 452 14.74 -14.69 -24.06
C ASN A 452 14.92 -16.16 -24.50
N PHE A 453 15.84 -16.44 -25.40
CA PHE A 453 16.12 -17.79 -25.90
C PHE A 453 16.65 -18.76 -24.85
N ASN A 454 17.13 -18.27 -23.70
CA ASN A 454 17.46 -19.09 -22.54
C ASN A 454 16.23 -19.55 -21.74
N ASN A 455 15.03 -19.07 -22.09
CA ASN A 455 13.80 -19.58 -21.48
C ASN A 455 13.72 -21.11 -21.69
N PRO A 456 13.40 -21.89 -20.65
CA PRO A 456 13.44 -23.36 -20.70
C PRO A 456 12.67 -23.98 -21.89
N ILE A 457 11.51 -23.40 -22.25
CA ILE A 457 10.70 -23.89 -23.38
C ILE A 457 11.38 -23.59 -24.70
N LEU A 458 11.82 -22.34 -24.92
CA LEU A 458 12.47 -21.95 -26.17
C LEU A 458 13.82 -22.67 -26.36
N LYS A 459 14.56 -22.86 -25.28
CA LYS A 459 15.79 -23.67 -25.28
C LYS A 459 15.48 -25.11 -25.69
N LYS A 460 14.47 -25.74 -25.07
CA LYS A 460 14.03 -27.09 -25.43
C LYS A 460 13.57 -27.15 -26.89
N LEU A 461 12.81 -26.15 -27.38
CA LEU A 461 12.40 -26.09 -28.78
C LEU A 461 13.60 -26.02 -29.72
N SER A 462 14.62 -25.22 -29.39
CA SER A 462 15.84 -25.09 -30.21
C SER A 462 16.65 -26.41 -30.28
N GLU A 463 16.62 -27.21 -29.21
CA GLU A 463 17.34 -28.49 -29.14
C GLU A 463 16.58 -29.64 -29.84
N THR A 464 15.23 -29.67 -29.67
CA THR A 464 14.40 -30.78 -30.18
C THR A 464 13.87 -30.53 -31.60
N CYS A 465 13.61 -29.28 -31.96
CA CYS A 465 13.01 -28.86 -33.24
C CYS A 465 13.76 -27.64 -33.82
N PRO A 466 15.04 -27.75 -34.17
CA PRO A 466 15.84 -26.59 -34.61
C PRO A 466 15.25 -25.89 -35.88
N GLY A 467 14.66 -26.61 -36.77
CA GLY A 467 14.00 -26.05 -37.97
C GLY A 467 12.77 -25.21 -37.60
N THR A 468 11.93 -25.72 -36.72
CA THR A 468 10.77 -24.97 -36.16
C THR A 468 11.21 -23.73 -35.36
N PHE A 469 12.28 -23.85 -34.56
CA PHE A 469 12.82 -22.71 -33.84
C PHE A 469 13.30 -21.59 -34.76
N GLN A 470 14.04 -21.95 -35.84
CA GLN A 470 14.48 -20.99 -36.86
C GLN A 470 13.32 -20.34 -37.56
N HIS A 471 12.28 -21.10 -37.93
CA HIS A 471 11.03 -20.60 -38.50
C HIS A 471 10.37 -19.61 -37.57
N SER A 472 10.18 -19.96 -36.25
CA SER A 472 9.56 -19.10 -35.29
C SER A 472 10.30 -17.77 -35.09
N ILE A 473 11.65 -17.76 -35.17
CA ILE A 473 12.44 -16.52 -35.16
C ILE A 473 12.12 -15.65 -36.37
N GLN A 474 12.10 -16.22 -37.58
CA GLN A 474 11.82 -15.47 -38.80
C GLN A 474 10.40 -14.90 -38.82
N VAL A 475 9.42 -15.71 -38.44
CA VAL A 475 8.02 -15.27 -38.26
C VAL A 475 7.94 -14.17 -37.21
N SER A 476 8.68 -14.28 -36.10
CA SER A 476 8.65 -13.27 -35.04
C SER A 476 9.15 -11.89 -35.48
N VAL A 477 10.18 -11.85 -36.32
CA VAL A 477 10.72 -10.61 -36.87
C VAL A 477 9.72 -10.02 -37.88
N LEU A 478 9.21 -10.85 -38.81
CA LEU A 478 8.28 -10.45 -39.85
C LEU A 478 6.97 -9.91 -39.28
N ALA A 479 6.38 -10.65 -38.35
CA ALA A 479 5.12 -10.29 -37.72
C ALA A 479 5.22 -9.06 -36.78
N ALA A 480 6.31 -8.93 -36.03
CA ALA A 480 6.50 -7.79 -35.13
C ALA A 480 6.63 -6.46 -35.87
N GLU A 481 7.32 -6.45 -37.01
CA GLU A 481 7.47 -5.26 -37.84
C GLU A 481 6.11 -4.83 -38.43
N ALA A 482 5.35 -5.78 -38.96
CA ALA A 482 4.01 -5.51 -39.50
C ALA A 482 3.06 -5.02 -38.37
N ALA A 483 3.11 -5.62 -37.20
CA ALA A 483 2.32 -5.18 -36.05
C ALA A 483 2.65 -3.74 -35.65
N ALA A 484 3.93 -3.35 -35.62
CA ALA A 484 4.35 -1.98 -35.34
C ALA A 484 3.78 -0.99 -36.38
N ARG A 485 3.79 -1.34 -37.66
CA ARG A 485 3.29 -0.48 -38.76
C ARG A 485 1.80 -0.18 -38.63
N ILE A 486 1.00 -1.11 -38.12
CA ILE A 486 -0.46 -0.96 -37.96
C ILE A 486 -0.87 -0.54 -36.54
N GLY A 487 0.11 -0.16 -35.68
CA GLY A 487 -0.15 0.26 -34.28
C GLY A 487 -0.67 -0.84 -33.38
N ALA A 488 -0.33 -2.11 -33.67
CA ALA A 488 -0.55 -3.24 -32.77
C ALA A 488 0.66 -3.46 -31.85
N ASN A 489 0.50 -4.30 -30.81
CA ASN A 489 1.58 -4.57 -29.86
C ASN A 489 2.64 -5.49 -30.47
N SER A 490 3.72 -4.89 -30.99
CA SER A 490 4.81 -5.61 -31.68
C SER A 490 5.56 -6.58 -30.75
N GLN A 491 5.73 -6.24 -29.47
CA GLN A 491 6.41 -7.11 -28.51
C GLN A 491 5.56 -8.34 -28.19
N LEU A 492 4.25 -8.18 -28.05
CA LEU A 492 3.33 -9.28 -27.86
C LEU A 492 3.32 -10.23 -29.07
N VAL A 493 3.32 -9.67 -30.29
CA VAL A 493 3.38 -10.46 -31.51
C VAL A 493 4.71 -11.19 -31.63
N ARG A 494 5.83 -10.52 -31.35
CA ARG A 494 7.16 -11.14 -31.32
C ARG A 494 7.21 -12.34 -30.38
N THR A 495 6.75 -12.14 -29.14
CA THR A 495 6.71 -13.20 -28.14
C THR A 495 5.77 -14.33 -28.57
N GLY A 496 4.55 -13.99 -29.01
CA GLY A 496 3.58 -14.98 -29.49
C GLY A 496 4.09 -15.85 -30.62
N ALA A 497 4.81 -15.22 -31.58
CA ALA A 497 5.44 -15.91 -32.69
C ALA A 497 6.55 -16.91 -32.26
N LEU A 498 7.32 -16.60 -31.22
CA LEU A 498 8.32 -17.52 -30.71
C LEU A 498 7.73 -18.80 -30.11
N TYR A 499 6.49 -18.75 -29.63
CA TYR A 499 5.82 -19.86 -28.93
C TYR A 499 4.73 -20.54 -29.76
N HIS A 500 4.31 -19.98 -30.94
CA HIS A 500 3.11 -20.47 -31.64
C HIS A 500 3.18 -21.95 -32.00
N ASP A 501 4.36 -22.44 -32.25
CA ASP A 501 4.65 -23.79 -32.79
C ASP A 501 5.34 -24.75 -31.77
N ILE A 502 5.33 -24.42 -30.46
CA ILE A 502 5.99 -25.28 -29.44
C ILE A 502 5.43 -26.69 -29.37
N GLY A 503 4.19 -26.91 -29.80
CA GLY A 503 3.56 -28.21 -29.82
C GLY A 503 4.17 -29.19 -30.82
N LYS A 504 4.92 -28.72 -31.83
CA LYS A 504 5.67 -29.55 -32.76
C LYS A 504 6.74 -30.42 -32.05
N MET A 505 7.15 -30.01 -30.84
CA MET A 505 8.04 -30.84 -30.00
C MET A 505 7.46 -32.21 -29.62
N SER A 506 6.14 -32.41 -29.70
CA SER A 506 5.53 -33.74 -29.46
C SER A 506 5.87 -34.75 -30.55
N ASN A 507 5.96 -34.31 -31.81
CA ASN A 507 6.18 -35.15 -32.96
C ASN A 507 7.12 -34.48 -34.00
N PRO A 508 8.41 -34.19 -33.64
CA PRO A 508 9.30 -33.34 -34.44
C PRO A 508 9.45 -33.78 -35.90
N LEU A 509 9.61 -35.10 -36.17
CA LEU A 509 9.90 -35.66 -37.47
C LEU A 509 8.72 -35.58 -38.48
N PHE A 510 7.52 -35.31 -37.99
CA PHE A 510 6.35 -35.12 -38.87
C PHE A 510 6.31 -33.76 -39.52
N PHE A 511 7.13 -32.79 -39.10
CA PHE A 511 7.20 -31.45 -39.67
C PHE A 511 8.41 -31.32 -40.59
N THR A 512 8.17 -30.91 -41.84
CA THR A 512 9.14 -30.91 -42.95
C THR A 512 10.43 -30.17 -42.60
N GLU A 513 10.35 -29.08 -41.84
CA GLU A 513 11.50 -28.28 -41.42
C GLU A 513 12.44 -29.00 -40.47
N ASN A 514 11.99 -30.08 -39.79
CA ASN A 514 12.78 -30.88 -38.88
C ASN A 514 13.15 -32.29 -39.46
N GLN A 515 12.63 -32.63 -40.65
CA GLN A 515 12.93 -33.91 -41.34
C GLN A 515 14.39 -33.96 -41.82
N LYS A 516 14.99 -35.16 -41.79
CA LYS A 516 16.33 -35.38 -42.34
C LYS A 516 16.27 -36.16 -43.66
N ASN A 517 15.94 -37.44 -43.63
CA ASN A 517 15.99 -38.31 -44.81
C ASN A 517 14.74 -39.19 -45.03
N VAL A 518 13.81 -39.22 -44.08
CA VAL A 518 12.61 -40.06 -44.12
C VAL A 518 11.40 -39.22 -43.75
N ASN A 519 10.36 -39.30 -44.58
CA ASN A 519 9.08 -38.67 -44.30
C ASN A 519 8.14 -39.68 -43.64
N PRO A 520 7.82 -39.54 -42.32
CA PRO A 520 6.93 -40.48 -41.63
C PRO A 520 5.51 -40.52 -42.23
N HIS A 521 5.07 -39.48 -42.93
CA HIS A 521 3.75 -39.42 -43.54
C HIS A 521 3.58 -40.39 -44.72
N ASP A 522 4.65 -40.84 -45.37
CA ASP A 522 4.57 -41.72 -46.53
C ASP A 522 3.93 -43.09 -46.20
N LYS A 523 3.93 -43.47 -44.91
CA LYS A 523 3.37 -44.73 -44.41
C LYS A 523 1.99 -44.62 -43.79
N LEU A 524 1.42 -43.39 -43.76
CA LEU A 524 0.15 -43.10 -43.06
C LEU A 524 -0.94 -42.66 -44.05
N PRO A 525 -2.21 -42.99 -43.74
CA PRO A 525 -3.36 -42.34 -44.42
C PRO A 525 -3.33 -40.82 -44.28
N TYR A 526 -3.88 -40.10 -45.27
CA TYR A 526 -3.89 -38.64 -45.27
C TYR A 526 -4.64 -38.05 -44.07
N GLU A 527 -5.71 -38.72 -43.62
CA GLU A 527 -6.49 -38.32 -42.45
C GLU A 527 -5.67 -38.40 -41.15
N GLN A 528 -4.93 -39.50 -40.95
CA GLN A 528 -4.06 -39.65 -39.79
C GLN A 528 -2.92 -38.64 -39.85
N SER A 529 -2.32 -38.42 -40.98
CA SER A 529 -1.29 -37.42 -41.21
C SER A 529 -1.79 -36.01 -40.88
N ALA A 530 -3.02 -35.66 -41.31
CA ALA A 530 -3.64 -34.38 -40.99
C ALA A 530 -3.87 -34.21 -39.49
N GLN A 531 -4.39 -35.25 -38.82
CA GLN A 531 -4.62 -35.22 -37.38
C GLN A 531 -3.31 -35.04 -36.59
N ILE A 532 -2.22 -35.68 -36.97
CA ILE A 532 -0.90 -35.49 -36.34
C ILE A 532 -0.42 -34.06 -36.48
N ILE A 533 -0.56 -33.48 -37.71
CA ILE A 533 -0.20 -32.07 -37.93
C ILE A 533 -1.09 -31.16 -37.10
N ILE A 534 -2.42 -31.33 -37.12
CA ILE A 534 -3.38 -30.50 -36.37
C ILE A 534 -3.15 -30.57 -34.85
N SER A 535 -2.71 -31.72 -34.34
CA SER A 535 -2.50 -31.95 -32.95
C SER A 535 -1.44 -31.03 -32.29
N HIS A 536 -0.50 -30.44 -33.07
CA HIS A 536 0.50 -29.50 -32.51
C HIS A 536 -0.14 -28.29 -31.84
N VAL A 537 -1.31 -27.84 -32.32
CA VAL A 537 -2.03 -26.74 -31.67
C VAL A 537 -2.47 -27.12 -30.26
N THR A 538 -3.12 -28.28 -30.13
CA THR A 538 -3.63 -28.77 -28.83
C THR A 538 -2.50 -29.16 -27.88
N GLU A 539 -1.46 -29.81 -28.36
CA GLU A 539 -0.28 -30.16 -27.55
C GLU A 539 0.51 -28.90 -27.15
N GLY A 540 0.61 -27.91 -28.06
CA GLY A 540 1.21 -26.61 -27.76
C GLY A 540 0.50 -25.87 -26.66
N ILE A 541 -0.84 -25.85 -26.66
CA ILE A 541 -1.65 -25.25 -25.58
C ILE A 541 -1.36 -25.97 -24.25
N LYS A 542 -1.39 -27.30 -24.22
CA LYS A 542 -1.08 -28.07 -23.00
C LYS A 542 0.32 -27.76 -22.46
N MET A 543 1.33 -27.68 -23.33
CA MET A 543 2.69 -27.32 -22.95
C MET A 543 2.77 -25.90 -22.38
N ALA A 544 2.09 -24.95 -23.00
CA ALA A 544 2.05 -23.57 -22.57
C ALA A 544 1.34 -23.39 -21.20
N GLU A 545 0.22 -24.09 -21.00
CA GLU A 545 -0.51 -24.10 -19.73
C GLU A 545 0.33 -24.73 -18.59
N LYS A 546 0.98 -25.85 -18.86
CA LYS A 546 1.90 -26.49 -17.91
C LYS A 546 3.05 -25.57 -17.50
N ALA A 547 3.53 -24.76 -18.42
CA ALA A 547 4.57 -23.78 -18.19
C ALA A 547 4.05 -22.43 -17.66
N THR A 548 2.76 -22.34 -17.35
CA THR A 548 2.11 -21.12 -16.83
C THR A 548 2.33 -19.87 -17.69
N LEU A 549 2.39 -20.07 -19.02
CA LEU A 549 2.49 -18.94 -19.95
C LEU A 549 1.22 -18.06 -19.88
N PRO A 550 1.36 -16.74 -20.08
CA PRO A 550 0.21 -15.84 -20.10
C PRO A 550 -0.80 -16.23 -21.19
N THR A 551 -2.09 -16.11 -20.88
CA THR A 551 -3.19 -16.40 -21.81
C THR A 551 -3.04 -15.63 -23.14
N ALA A 552 -2.48 -14.41 -23.09
CA ALA A 552 -2.22 -13.63 -24.29
C ALA A 552 -1.24 -14.34 -25.26
N VAL A 553 -0.23 -15.05 -24.72
CA VAL A 553 0.73 -15.84 -25.53
C VAL A 553 0.07 -17.15 -25.99
N ILE A 554 -0.69 -17.82 -25.11
CA ILE A 554 -1.42 -19.06 -25.46
C ILE A 554 -2.40 -18.81 -26.62
N ASN A 555 -3.01 -17.63 -26.70
CA ASN A 555 -3.91 -17.29 -27.79
C ASN A 555 -3.25 -17.32 -29.17
N PHE A 556 -1.95 -17.04 -29.29
CA PHE A 556 -1.23 -17.18 -30.56
C PHE A 556 -1.13 -18.66 -30.96
N ILE A 557 -0.79 -19.55 -30.03
CA ILE A 557 -0.77 -21.00 -30.27
C ILE A 557 -2.14 -21.47 -30.73
N ARG A 558 -3.20 -21.00 -30.09
CA ARG A 558 -4.58 -21.40 -30.35
C ARG A 558 -5.12 -20.94 -31.72
N THR A 559 -4.69 -19.75 -32.17
CA THR A 559 -5.35 -19.05 -33.28
C THR A 559 -4.55 -18.99 -34.57
N HIS A 560 -3.24 -19.37 -34.60
CA HIS A 560 -2.39 -19.14 -35.78
C HIS A 560 -2.83 -19.89 -37.03
N HIS A 561 -3.61 -20.97 -36.92
CA HIS A 561 -4.26 -21.66 -38.03
C HIS A 561 -5.78 -21.43 -38.05
N GLY A 562 -6.36 -20.85 -36.99
CA GLY A 562 -7.80 -20.62 -36.87
C GLY A 562 -8.63 -21.88 -37.10
N LYS A 563 -9.67 -21.78 -37.94
CA LYS A 563 -10.47 -22.89 -38.45
C LYS A 563 -10.07 -23.24 -39.90
N GLY A 564 -8.83 -23.01 -40.25
CA GLY A 564 -8.28 -23.38 -41.53
C GLY A 564 -8.20 -24.90 -41.73
N LYS A 565 -7.94 -25.33 -42.97
CA LYS A 565 -7.73 -26.75 -43.27
C LYS A 565 -6.25 -27.08 -43.43
N ALA A 566 -5.84 -28.28 -43.07
CA ALA A 566 -4.53 -28.85 -43.39
C ALA A 566 -4.50 -29.10 -44.93
N LYS A 567 -4.36 -28.00 -45.73
CA LYS A 567 -4.61 -27.96 -47.18
C LYS A 567 -3.82 -29.00 -47.97
N TYR A 568 -2.58 -29.30 -47.59
CA TYR A 568 -1.78 -30.32 -48.25
C TYR A 568 -2.44 -31.70 -48.20
N PHE A 569 -2.81 -32.18 -47.05
CA PHE A 569 -3.42 -33.50 -46.90
C PHE A 569 -4.85 -33.52 -47.39
N TYR A 570 -5.62 -32.46 -47.18
CA TYR A 570 -6.96 -32.32 -47.69
C TYR A 570 -7.00 -32.39 -49.23
N ASN A 571 -6.12 -31.65 -49.90
CA ASN A 571 -6.05 -31.64 -51.36
C ASN A 571 -5.49 -32.97 -51.89
N SER A 572 -4.50 -33.56 -51.23
CA SER A 572 -3.94 -34.86 -51.62
C SER A 572 -4.99 -35.98 -51.54
N PHE A 573 -5.81 -35.98 -50.47
CA PHE A 573 -6.92 -36.92 -50.33
C PHE A 573 -7.92 -36.74 -51.42
N LYS A 574 -8.38 -35.51 -51.68
CA LYS A 574 -9.38 -35.19 -52.70
C LYS A 574 -8.91 -35.51 -54.11
N ASN A 575 -7.64 -35.29 -54.40
CA ASN A 575 -7.06 -35.63 -55.71
C ASN A 575 -6.92 -37.13 -55.92
N LYS A 576 -6.64 -37.89 -54.86
CA LYS A 576 -6.45 -39.37 -54.94
C LYS A 576 -7.79 -40.11 -54.87
N TYR A 577 -8.78 -39.55 -54.18
CA TYR A 577 -10.08 -40.18 -53.99
C TYR A 577 -11.23 -39.21 -54.36
N PRO A 578 -11.40 -38.81 -55.61
CA PRO A 578 -12.33 -37.76 -56.03
C PRO A 578 -13.79 -38.05 -55.72
N ASP A 579 -14.17 -39.34 -55.73
CA ASP A 579 -15.56 -39.78 -55.54
C ASP A 579 -15.87 -40.20 -54.08
N GLN A 580 -14.91 -40.18 -53.21
CA GLN A 580 -15.15 -40.52 -51.79
C GLN A 580 -15.64 -39.33 -50.99
N PRO A 581 -16.65 -39.52 -50.12
CA PRO A 581 -17.04 -38.48 -49.18
C PRO A 581 -15.89 -38.19 -48.22
N ILE A 582 -15.57 -36.90 -48.06
CA ILE A 582 -14.53 -36.47 -47.15
C ILE A 582 -15.14 -35.93 -45.84
N ASP A 583 -14.67 -36.46 -44.71
CA ASP A 583 -14.98 -35.81 -43.43
C ASP A 583 -14.05 -34.61 -43.25
N GLU A 584 -14.58 -33.42 -43.56
CA GLU A 584 -13.83 -32.16 -43.45
C GLU A 584 -13.34 -31.87 -42.04
N ALA A 585 -13.98 -32.39 -40.98
CA ALA A 585 -13.58 -32.17 -39.62
C ALA A 585 -12.20 -32.76 -39.31
N LEU A 586 -11.84 -33.88 -39.99
CA LEU A 586 -10.53 -34.53 -39.83
C LEU A 586 -9.37 -33.68 -40.35
N PHE A 587 -9.65 -32.74 -41.26
CA PHE A 587 -8.65 -31.89 -41.89
C PHE A 587 -8.73 -30.43 -41.42
N THR A 588 -9.64 -30.11 -40.47
CA THR A 588 -9.88 -28.74 -40.00
C THR A 588 -9.27 -28.50 -38.64
N TYR A 589 -8.54 -27.40 -38.49
CA TYR A 589 -7.98 -27.01 -37.17
C TYR A 589 -9.08 -26.59 -36.19
N PRO A 590 -8.90 -26.81 -34.88
CA PRO A 590 -9.94 -26.60 -33.89
C PRO A 590 -10.33 -25.12 -33.69
N GLY A 591 -9.48 -24.18 -34.09
CA GLY A 591 -9.71 -22.75 -33.92
C GLY A 591 -9.52 -22.30 -32.47
N PRO A 592 -10.00 -21.12 -32.12
CA PRO A 592 -10.82 -20.17 -32.91
C PRO A 592 -10.01 -19.40 -33.96
N ASN A 593 -10.72 -18.69 -34.84
CA ASN A 593 -10.09 -17.72 -35.75
C ASN A 593 -9.47 -16.56 -34.93
N PRO A 594 -8.45 -15.88 -35.48
CA PRO A 594 -7.86 -14.69 -34.90
C PRO A 594 -8.92 -13.64 -34.56
N PHE A 595 -8.79 -13.06 -33.36
CA PHE A 595 -9.76 -12.09 -32.81
C PHE A 595 -9.12 -10.76 -32.37
N SER A 596 -7.81 -10.63 -32.55
CA SER A 596 -7.07 -9.38 -32.35
C SER A 596 -6.22 -9.07 -33.59
N LYS A 597 -5.72 -7.81 -33.70
CA LYS A 597 -4.76 -7.45 -34.72
C LYS A 597 -3.50 -8.29 -34.65
N GLU A 598 -3.02 -8.52 -33.45
CA GLU A 598 -1.80 -9.26 -33.15
C GLU A 598 -1.88 -10.71 -33.64
N THR A 599 -2.95 -11.41 -33.28
CA THR A 599 -3.14 -12.82 -33.67
C THR A 599 -3.37 -12.98 -35.15
N ALA A 600 -4.01 -12.00 -35.80
CA ALA A 600 -4.22 -12.00 -37.26
C ALA A 600 -2.91 -11.77 -38.03
N VAL A 601 -2.07 -10.82 -37.55
CA VAL A 601 -0.76 -10.58 -38.17
C VAL A 601 0.12 -11.81 -38.08
N LEU A 602 0.09 -12.54 -36.92
CA LEU A 602 0.83 -13.79 -36.82
C LEU A 602 0.36 -14.84 -37.84
N MET A 603 -0.94 -15.07 -37.98
CA MET A 603 -1.48 -16.04 -38.97
C MET A 603 -1.03 -15.71 -40.38
N MET A 604 -1.05 -14.42 -40.75
CA MET A 604 -0.58 -13.98 -42.07
C MET A 604 0.92 -14.20 -42.23
N ALA A 605 1.72 -13.83 -41.22
CA ALA A 605 3.18 -13.94 -41.22
C ALA A 605 3.67 -15.38 -41.30
N ASP A 606 3.07 -16.27 -40.50
CA ASP A 606 3.37 -17.70 -40.47
C ASP A 606 3.17 -18.33 -41.84
N SER A 607 1.99 -18.15 -42.44
CA SER A 607 1.68 -18.70 -43.74
C SER A 607 2.56 -18.14 -44.86
N VAL A 608 2.85 -16.84 -44.83
CA VAL A 608 3.69 -16.16 -45.81
C VAL A 608 5.15 -16.61 -45.68
N GLU A 609 5.69 -16.71 -44.48
CA GLU A 609 7.08 -17.17 -44.25
C GLU A 609 7.24 -18.62 -44.73
N ALA A 610 6.34 -19.52 -44.30
CA ALA A 610 6.38 -20.92 -44.71
C ALA A 610 6.31 -21.12 -46.24
N ALA A 611 5.43 -20.39 -46.91
CA ALA A 611 5.32 -20.47 -48.34
C ALA A 611 6.50 -19.82 -49.09
N SER A 612 7.10 -18.77 -48.52
CA SER A 612 8.22 -18.07 -49.16
C SER A 612 9.46 -18.97 -49.34
N ARG A 613 9.64 -19.98 -48.46
CA ARG A 613 10.73 -20.96 -48.55
C ARG A 613 10.61 -21.86 -49.77
N SER A 614 9.42 -22.03 -50.32
CA SER A 614 9.19 -22.87 -51.51
C SER A 614 9.38 -22.12 -52.83
N LEU A 615 9.61 -20.80 -52.83
CA LEU A 615 9.88 -20.03 -54.02
C LEU A 615 11.24 -20.39 -54.63
N LYS A 616 11.28 -20.72 -55.91
CA LYS A 616 12.53 -21.01 -56.61
C LYS A 616 13.39 -19.76 -56.85
N VAL A 617 12.73 -18.61 -57.07
CA VAL A 617 13.37 -17.32 -57.32
C VAL A 617 12.65 -16.23 -56.51
N HIS A 618 13.40 -15.52 -55.70
CA HIS A 618 12.91 -14.49 -54.79
C HIS A 618 12.96 -13.07 -55.42
N THR A 619 12.31 -12.92 -56.61
CA THR A 619 12.10 -11.57 -57.20
C THR A 619 11.00 -10.85 -56.43
N GLU A 620 11.03 -9.51 -56.46
CA GLU A 620 10.00 -8.67 -55.87
C GLU A 620 8.60 -9.02 -56.30
N GLU A 621 8.46 -9.29 -57.64
CA GLU A 621 7.19 -9.68 -58.21
C GLU A 621 6.68 -11.03 -57.68
N ASN A 622 7.55 -12.04 -57.62
CA ASN A 622 7.18 -13.37 -57.09
C ASN A 622 6.81 -13.31 -55.60
N ILE A 623 7.56 -12.53 -54.81
CA ILE A 623 7.27 -12.31 -53.41
C ILE A 623 5.93 -11.58 -53.25
N SER A 624 5.71 -10.50 -54.01
CA SER A 624 4.46 -9.73 -53.95
C SER A 624 3.25 -10.58 -54.30
N ASN A 625 3.35 -11.35 -55.42
CA ASN A 625 2.30 -12.25 -55.86
C ASN A 625 1.99 -13.32 -54.79
N LEU A 626 3.03 -13.89 -54.17
CA LEU A 626 2.87 -14.87 -53.09
C LEU A 626 2.15 -14.27 -51.89
N VAL A 627 2.60 -13.12 -51.40
CA VAL A 627 2.03 -12.42 -50.22
C VAL A 627 0.55 -12.10 -50.48
N ASN A 628 0.23 -11.51 -51.65
CA ASN A 628 -1.14 -11.19 -52.01
C ASN A 628 -2.00 -12.46 -52.08
N LYS A 629 -1.56 -13.51 -52.79
CA LYS A 629 -2.31 -14.76 -52.90
C LYS A 629 -2.64 -15.40 -51.56
N ILE A 630 -1.70 -15.39 -50.62
CA ILE A 630 -1.90 -16.02 -49.30
C ILE A 630 -2.87 -15.19 -48.46
N ILE A 631 -2.61 -13.89 -48.33
CA ILE A 631 -3.41 -13.03 -47.45
C ILE A 631 -4.83 -12.88 -47.98
N ASP A 632 -5.00 -12.64 -49.29
CA ASP A 632 -6.33 -12.54 -49.90
C ASP A 632 -7.08 -13.86 -49.82
N GLY A 633 -6.38 -15.00 -49.96
CA GLY A 633 -6.94 -16.33 -49.75
C GLY A 633 -7.43 -16.53 -48.27
N GLN A 634 -6.68 -16.11 -47.27
CA GLN A 634 -7.09 -16.19 -45.86
C GLN A 634 -8.31 -15.31 -45.57
N ILE A 635 -8.39 -14.13 -46.18
CA ILE A 635 -9.54 -13.23 -46.07
C ILE A 635 -10.77 -13.85 -46.74
N ALA A 636 -10.62 -14.41 -47.97
CA ALA A 636 -11.69 -15.07 -48.72
C ALA A 636 -12.22 -16.31 -47.97
N ASP A 637 -11.33 -17.10 -47.33
CA ASP A 637 -11.69 -18.24 -46.48
C ASP A 637 -12.39 -17.80 -45.15
N GLY A 638 -12.54 -16.48 -44.91
CA GLY A 638 -13.21 -15.92 -43.73
C GLY A 638 -12.41 -16.05 -42.42
N LEU A 639 -11.13 -16.39 -42.46
CA LEU A 639 -10.29 -16.61 -41.29
C LEU A 639 -10.05 -15.33 -40.53
N MET A 640 -10.10 -14.16 -41.15
CA MET A 640 -9.87 -12.83 -40.54
C MET A 640 -11.14 -12.13 -40.08
N LYS A 641 -12.32 -12.76 -40.19
CA LYS A 641 -13.63 -12.14 -39.93
C LYS A 641 -13.78 -11.56 -38.52
N ASN A 642 -13.12 -12.14 -37.50
CA ASN A 642 -13.21 -11.73 -36.12
C ASN A 642 -12.11 -10.73 -35.70
N ALA A 643 -11.12 -10.51 -36.57
CA ALA A 643 -10.01 -9.59 -36.27
C ALA A 643 -10.40 -8.14 -36.60
N PRO A 644 -10.10 -7.15 -35.72
CA PRO A 644 -10.43 -5.74 -35.93
C PRO A 644 -9.40 -5.08 -36.89
N LEU A 645 -9.17 -5.66 -38.05
CA LEU A 645 -8.30 -5.13 -39.11
C LEU A 645 -9.10 -4.25 -40.08
N THR A 646 -8.53 -3.12 -40.48
CA THR A 646 -9.02 -2.31 -41.58
C THR A 646 -8.37 -2.77 -42.90
N PHE A 647 -8.97 -2.45 -44.04
CA PHE A 647 -8.33 -2.69 -45.32
C PHE A 647 -6.96 -2.02 -45.46
N LYS A 648 -6.81 -0.83 -44.85
CA LYS A 648 -5.52 -0.13 -44.78
C LYS A 648 -4.50 -0.89 -43.96
N ASP A 649 -4.91 -1.50 -42.84
CA ASP A 649 -4.02 -2.34 -42.04
C ASP A 649 -3.52 -3.53 -42.85
N VAL A 650 -4.39 -4.20 -43.61
CA VAL A 650 -4.03 -5.35 -44.44
C VAL A 650 -3.01 -4.95 -45.51
N GLU A 651 -3.23 -3.85 -46.23
CA GLU A 651 -2.28 -3.38 -47.24
C GLU A 651 -0.92 -2.98 -46.63
N ASN A 652 -0.92 -2.35 -45.46
CA ASN A 652 0.31 -2.06 -44.71
C ASN A 652 1.07 -3.34 -44.32
N VAL A 653 0.35 -4.39 -43.88
CA VAL A 653 0.95 -5.70 -43.54
C VAL A 653 1.56 -6.34 -44.75
N LYS A 654 0.86 -6.38 -45.90
CA LYS A 654 1.36 -6.90 -47.20
C LYS A 654 2.64 -6.19 -47.61
N SER A 655 2.64 -4.85 -47.58
CA SER A 655 3.81 -4.03 -47.94
C SER A 655 5.03 -4.36 -47.07
N VAL A 656 4.85 -4.45 -45.75
CA VAL A 656 5.94 -4.80 -44.82
C VAL A 656 6.46 -6.21 -45.10
N PHE A 657 5.59 -7.18 -45.36
CA PHE A 657 6.01 -8.55 -45.65
C PHE A 657 6.85 -8.62 -46.91
N VAL A 658 6.44 -7.94 -47.98
CA VAL A 658 7.21 -7.89 -49.23
C VAL A 658 8.58 -7.27 -49.01
N GLU A 659 8.66 -6.12 -48.33
CA GLU A 659 9.90 -5.43 -48.02
C GLU A 659 10.87 -6.31 -47.18
N LYS A 660 10.35 -6.95 -46.14
CA LYS A 660 11.17 -7.77 -45.26
C LYS A 660 11.63 -9.08 -45.88
N LEU A 661 10.76 -9.77 -46.65
CA LEU A 661 11.15 -10.99 -47.32
C LEU A 661 12.22 -10.73 -48.42
N LYS A 662 12.16 -9.59 -49.13
CA LYS A 662 13.26 -9.17 -50.01
C LYS A 662 14.59 -9.10 -49.29
N THR A 663 14.59 -8.48 -48.07
CA THR A 663 15.79 -8.35 -47.26
C THR A 663 16.27 -9.69 -46.69
N MET A 664 15.34 -10.57 -46.28
CA MET A 664 15.65 -11.88 -45.71
C MET A 664 16.27 -12.85 -46.73
N PHE A 665 15.84 -12.77 -48.02
CA PHE A 665 16.32 -13.63 -49.09
C PHE A 665 17.32 -12.94 -50.03
N HIS A 666 17.90 -11.79 -49.61
CA HIS A 666 18.94 -11.13 -50.41
C HIS A 666 20.16 -12.05 -50.55
N THR A 667 20.42 -12.45 -51.80
CA THR A 667 21.58 -13.32 -52.12
C THR A 667 22.87 -12.57 -51.84
N ARG A 668 23.74 -13.18 -51.04
CA ARG A 668 25.12 -12.69 -50.89
C ARG A 668 25.84 -12.84 -52.22
N ILE A 669 26.56 -11.81 -52.60
CA ILE A 669 27.48 -11.89 -53.74
C ILE A 669 28.49 -12.98 -53.45
N SER A 670 28.54 -14.02 -54.31
CA SER A 670 29.59 -15.05 -54.21
C SER A 670 30.94 -14.39 -54.41
N TYR A 671 31.86 -14.63 -53.46
CA TYR A 671 33.22 -14.21 -53.66
C TYR A 671 33.80 -14.92 -54.89
N PRO A 672 34.41 -14.18 -55.86
CA PRO A 672 35.06 -14.82 -56.98
C PRO A 672 36.24 -15.66 -56.53
N ASP A 673 36.35 -16.89 -57.01
CA ASP A 673 37.48 -17.74 -56.74
C ASP A 673 38.76 -17.15 -57.36
N LEU A 674 39.86 -17.16 -56.61
CA LEU A 674 41.19 -16.80 -57.10
C LEU A 674 41.54 -17.75 -58.26
N LYS A 675 41.66 -17.25 -59.47
CA LYS A 675 42.17 -18.02 -60.61
C LYS A 675 43.61 -18.47 -60.26
N LYS A 676 43.81 -19.79 -60.22
CA LYS A 676 45.15 -20.32 -60.10
C LYS A 676 45.94 -19.89 -61.35
N PRO A 677 47.20 -19.38 -61.16
CA PRO A 677 48.03 -19.04 -62.33
C PRO A 677 48.24 -20.30 -63.17
N GLU A 678 47.97 -20.19 -64.47
CA GLU A 678 48.28 -21.24 -65.45
C GLU A 678 49.79 -21.56 -65.32
N SER A 679 50.10 -22.82 -65.04
CA SER A 679 51.44 -23.32 -65.08
C SER A 679 52.05 -23.10 -66.47
N ALA A 680 53.13 -22.35 -66.52
CA ALA A 680 53.89 -22.15 -67.77
C ALA A 680 54.24 -23.49 -68.44
N PRO A 681 54.15 -23.60 -69.77
CA PRO A 681 54.44 -24.82 -70.47
C PRO A 681 55.92 -25.17 -70.25
N LYS A 682 56.18 -26.39 -69.78
CA LYS A 682 57.54 -26.96 -69.72
C LYS A 682 58.09 -27.06 -71.13
N SER A 683 59.18 -26.30 -71.39
CA SER A 683 60.00 -26.43 -72.62
C SER A 683 60.83 -27.69 -72.55
#